data_cdbd79639a8c50521bc347721a081500
#
_entry.id   cdbd79639a8c50521bc347721a081500
#
_cell.length_a   1.000
_cell.length_b   1.000
_cell.length_c   1.000
_cell.angle_alpha   90.00
_cell.angle_beta   90.00
_cell.angle_gamma   90.00
#
_symmetry.space_group_name_H-M   'P 1'
#
loop_
_entity.id
_entity.type
_entity.pdbx_description
1 polymer ?
#
loop_
_entity_poly.entity_id
_entity_poly.type
_entity_poly.pdbx_seq_one_letter_code
_entity_poly.pdbx_strand_id
1 'polypeptide(L)'
;MPTCSVPRLATTRWRSVRSILAIALAITGFALTATAADWPNWRGPTYDGVSTETGLVEKWNPEGGEGSNLLWKRDDLGSRSTPIVMNGKLYVLTRDQPGTENEGEKVVCVDASSGKTIWEHRFNVYLSDVPDTRVAWSSVVGDPETGRVYAQGVCGYFCCLDGDSGKLVWEHSLHEELGLLSTYGGRTNFPIIHEDTVILNAVVIGWGDTPKWGLMAKPAHRFMGFDKATGELRWLSGTTLIPDDTTYSSPALATLAGHRAMVFGSGDGMVWAMQAGTGKPLWKFPLSRRGMNLSPVVGPDGRVYTGHSEENMVGNTMGAVVALDGTMVGAEEPNDLSGKELWIKYQEMVGKSSPVLVDGRLYAVSDTAKMHVYNAATGEILNRRPARLGRVMRGSLLYADGRIYACSEGGEWSVWKPTEEGVEKVDSVSLHGEQVDASPIVAGGRIYLTTGAAMYCIGNEESVKANSDHKAATPEPPPLTDKRVAQVQIVPWDVLLAPGEEQKYKVRLYNAKGQFLREAAPNKVSFGVSGPGNISKEGVYKAPATEKSDTALVLCEIEGISAEGRVRVIPPLPWSYDFEDGAEDVPLTWVGGRVRYVLRKSDDGNHYIAKPTELPTRPGAPTTKLGTRSQMWMGSPKLSNYTVQADVQLQEGVSGESTGGGRVPEGPPAAASAVKLPSVGLINSGYTFSLFGPNQEARIYSWGVDNKRTKAAEAMELTSGVWYSMKLKVTPNAEKKVAIVQAKVWPRDSAEPAEWTLEFEDEAPQLQGSPGLFGDAKEAEFFVDNLTVTPN
;
A
#
# COMPACT_ATOMS: atom_id res chain seq x y z
N MET A 1 -36.90 -47.60 -67.96
CA MET A 1 -38.25 -47.49 -68.44
C MET A 1 -39.25 -47.59 -67.32
N PRO A 2 -40.27 -46.83 -67.15
CA PRO A 2 -40.66 -45.55 -67.80
C PRO A 2 -40.65 -44.40 -66.81
N THR A 3 -40.38 -43.19 -67.20
CA THR A 3 -41.02 -42.10 -67.89
C THR A 3 -42.18 -41.42 -67.18
N CYS A 4 -42.15 -40.11 -67.25
CA CYS A 4 -43.26 -39.18 -67.23
C CYS A 4 -43.59 -38.59 -65.87
N SER A 5 -43.93 -37.35 -65.77
CA SER A 5 -44.05 -36.19 -66.61
C SER A 5 -44.32 -34.97 -65.73
N VAL A 6 -43.84 -33.85 -66.17
CA VAL A 6 -44.19 -32.50 -65.68
C VAL A 6 -45.62 -32.14 -66.13
N PRO A 7 -46.35 -31.34 -65.41
CA PRO A 7 -47.05 -30.23 -66.05
C PRO A 7 -46.74 -28.85 -65.52
N ARG A 8 -46.67 -27.96 -66.46
CA ARG A 8 -46.60 -26.52 -66.35
C ARG A 8 -47.97 -25.90 -66.05
N LEU A 9 -47.87 -24.67 -65.50
CA LEU A 9 -48.78 -23.53 -65.64
C LEU A 9 -49.86 -23.29 -64.59
N ALA A 10 -49.70 -22.21 -63.81
CA ALA A 10 -50.64 -21.08 -63.99
C ALA A 10 -50.06 -19.82 -63.31
N THR A 11 -49.85 -18.82 -64.12
CA THR A 11 -49.57 -17.43 -63.78
C THR A 11 -50.83 -16.79 -63.23
N THR A 12 -50.76 -16.28 -62.01
CA THR A 12 -51.75 -15.31 -61.51
C THR A 12 -51.00 -14.07 -60.98
N ARG A 13 -51.13 -13.00 -61.72
CA ARG A 13 -50.72 -11.65 -61.33
C ARG A 13 -51.54 -11.22 -60.09
N TRP A 14 -50.89 -10.89 -59.02
CA TRP A 14 -51.48 -10.08 -57.98
C TRP A 14 -50.68 -8.81 -57.79
N ARG A 15 -51.38 -7.69 -57.71
CA ARG A 15 -50.91 -6.34 -57.64
C ARG A 15 -50.16 -6.09 -56.32
N SER A 16 -49.04 -5.43 -56.43
CA SER A 16 -48.27 -4.87 -55.33
C SER A 16 -49.07 -3.77 -54.60
N VAL A 17 -49.36 -3.98 -53.34
CA VAL A 17 -49.66 -2.91 -52.38
C VAL A 17 -48.36 -2.68 -51.60
N ARG A 18 -47.68 -1.59 -51.89
CA ARG A 18 -46.56 -1.09 -51.08
C ARG A 18 -47.13 -0.47 -49.83
N SER A 19 -47.11 -1.19 -48.69
CA SER A 19 -47.21 -0.61 -47.38
C SER A 19 -45.85 -0.17 -46.96
N ILE A 20 -45.58 1.13 -46.95
CA ILE A 20 -44.39 1.77 -46.38
C ILE A 20 -44.59 1.71 -44.87
N LEU A 21 -43.97 0.74 -44.22
CA LEU A 21 -43.80 0.75 -42.73
C LEU A 21 -42.57 1.65 -42.46
N ALA A 22 -42.82 2.91 -42.13
CA ALA A 22 -41.79 3.79 -41.56
C ALA A 22 -41.45 3.30 -40.15
N ILE A 23 -40.39 2.51 -40.03
CA ILE A 23 -39.76 2.26 -38.73
C ILE A 23 -39.06 3.55 -38.37
N ALA A 24 -39.67 4.34 -37.50
CA ALA A 24 -39.00 5.42 -36.80
C ALA A 24 -38.00 4.78 -35.82
N LEU A 25 -36.73 4.71 -36.22
CA LEU A 25 -35.59 4.45 -35.34
C LEU A 25 -35.53 5.66 -34.40
N ALA A 26 -36.08 5.52 -33.21
CA ALA A 26 -35.79 6.43 -32.09
C ALA A 26 -34.31 6.21 -31.74
N ILE A 27 -33.43 6.97 -32.37
CA ILE A 27 -32.09 7.19 -31.89
C ILE A 27 -32.27 8.01 -30.59
N THR A 28 -32.40 7.31 -29.47
CA THR A 28 -32.11 7.90 -28.18
C THR A 28 -30.62 8.24 -28.25
N GLY A 29 -30.34 9.45 -28.64
CA GLY A 29 -29.05 10.06 -28.43
C GLY A 29 -28.76 10.00 -26.95
N PHE A 30 -27.97 9.02 -26.50
CA PHE A 30 -27.18 9.22 -25.31
C PHE A 30 -26.36 10.47 -25.63
N ALA A 31 -26.76 11.58 -25.06
CA ALA A 31 -25.88 12.71 -24.89
C ALA A 31 -24.70 12.14 -24.11
N LEU A 32 -23.60 11.88 -24.79
CA LEU A 32 -22.30 11.76 -24.15
C LEU A 32 -22.11 13.11 -23.47
N THR A 33 -22.51 13.20 -22.20
CA THR A 33 -22.07 14.29 -21.37
C THR A 33 -20.57 14.27 -21.43
N ALA A 34 -19.98 15.29 -22.08
CA ALA A 34 -18.56 15.50 -22.04
C ALA A 34 -18.17 15.51 -20.55
N THR A 35 -17.50 14.46 -20.11
CA THR A 35 -17.01 14.40 -18.74
C THR A 35 -15.84 15.36 -18.66
N ALA A 36 -15.92 16.30 -17.71
CA ALA A 36 -14.80 17.17 -17.38
C ALA A 36 -13.53 16.32 -17.14
N ALA A 37 -12.37 16.95 -17.28
CA ALA A 37 -11.09 16.23 -17.15
C ALA A 37 -11.00 15.47 -15.83
N ASP A 38 -10.70 14.18 -15.91
CA ASP A 38 -10.48 13.33 -14.74
C ASP A 38 -9.10 13.61 -14.08
N TRP A 39 -9.05 13.48 -12.77
CA TRP A 39 -7.83 13.51 -11.96
C TRP A 39 -7.75 12.20 -11.17
N PRO A 40 -7.36 11.08 -11.82
CA PRO A 40 -7.60 9.74 -11.29
C PRO A 40 -6.60 9.28 -10.23
N ASN A 41 -5.56 10.04 -9.96
CA ASN A 41 -4.59 9.80 -8.88
C ASN A 41 -4.11 11.12 -8.27
N TRP A 42 -3.45 11.06 -7.13
CA TRP A 42 -3.06 12.22 -6.33
C TRP A 42 -2.19 13.27 -7.05
N ARG A 43 -1.44 12.89 -8.08
CA ARG A 43 -0.60 13.78 -8.90
C ARG A 43 -1.14 13.98 -10.32
N GLY A 44 -2.39 13.59 -10.57
CA GLY A 44 -3.04 13.70 -11.86
C GLY A 44 -2.65 12.62 -12.86
N PRO A 45 -3.23 12.65 -14.05
CA PRO A 45 -3.08 11.60 -15.05
C PRO A 45 -1.64 11.42 -15.54
N THR A 46 -0.81 12.45 -15.45
CA THR A 46 0.60 12.47 -15.85
C THR A 46 1.59 12.22 -14.72
N TYR A 47 1.12 12.07 -13.48
CA TYR A 47 1.93 11.84 -12.26
C TYR A 47 2.90 12.98 -11.91
N ASP A 48 2.70 14.18 -12.42
CA ASP A 48 3.61 15.33 -12.28
C ASP A 48 3.02 16.52 -11.52
N GLY A 49 1.70 16.48 -11.23
CA GLY A 49 0.99 17.58 -10.56
C GLY A 49 0.73 18.78 -11.47
N VAL A 50 0.67 18.55 -12.79
CA VAL A 50 0.43 19.57 -13.79
C VAL A 50 -0.93 19.33 -14.46
N SER A 51 -1.72 20.38 -14.61
CA SER A 51 -2.97 20.38 -15.37
C SER A 51 -2.88 21.38 -16.54
N THR A 52 -3.57 21.03 -17.60
CA THR A 52 -3.75 21.89 -18.78
C THR A 52 -5.08 22.65 -18.76
N GLU A 53 -5.85 22.57 -17.68
CA GLU A 53 -7.06 23.36 -17.47
C GLU A 53 -6.74 24.86 -17.34
N THR A 54 -7.64 25.71 -17.79
CA THR A 54 -7.46 27.16 -17.85
C THR A 54 -8.67 27.91 -17.28
N GLY A 55 -8.52 29.22 -17.03
CA GLY A 55 -9.57 30.05 -16.47
C GLY A 55 -9.89 29.74 -15.01
N LEU A 56 -8.91 29.20 -14.28
CA LEU A 56 -9.06 28.86 -12.87
C LEU A 56 -9.06 30.12 -11.99
N VAL A 57 -9.75 30.03 -10.85
CA VAL A 57 -9.83 31.15 -9.93
C VAL A 57 -8.50 31.36 -9.19
N GLU A 58 -8.08 32.62 -9.07
CA GLU A 58 -6.88 33.01 -8.34
C GLU A 58 -7.19 33.33 -6.87
N LYS A 59 -8.39 33.81 -6.59
CA LYS A 59 -8.82 34.30 -5.27
C LYS A 59 -10.10 33.57 -4.83
N TRP A 60 -10.17 33.29 -3.56
CA TRP A 60 -11.36 32.71 -2.96
C TRP A 60 -11.47 33.05 -1.47
N ASN A 61 -12.64 32.83 -0.88
CA ASN A 61 -12.88 33.04 0.55
C ASN A 61 -13.42 31.75 1.17
N PRO A 62 -12.71 31.13 2.13
CA PRO A 62 -13.14 29.90 2.79
C PRO A 62 -14.41 30.04 3.64
N GLU A 63 -14.76 31.27 4.03
CA GLU A 63 -16.01 31.57 4.77
C GLU A 63 -17.25 31.56 3.87
N GLY A 64 -17.07 31.48 2.55
CA GLY A 64 -18.16 31.51 1.60
C GLY A 64 -18.75 32.91 1.38
N GLY A 65 -19.95 32.95 0.84
CA GLY A 65 -20.68 34.17 0.50
C GLY A 65 -20.65 34.51 -0.99
N GLU A 66 -21.35 35.55 -1.40
CA GLU A 66 -21.42 36.00 -2.79
C GLU A 66 -20.04 36.40 -3.31
N GLY A 67 -19.61 35.84 -4.48
CA GLY A 67 -18.30 36.10 -5.07
C GLY A 67 -17.14 35.45 -4.35
N SER A 68 -17.39 34.54 -3.40
CA SER A 68 -16.33 33.84 -2.64
C SER A 68 -15.52 32.86 -3.47
N ASN A 69 -16.00 32.44 -4.63
CA ASN A 69 -15.42 31.34 -5.42
C ASN A 69 -15.34 30.01 -4.65
N LEU A 70 -16.11 29.84 -3.59
CA LEU A 70 -16.32 28.58 -2.86
C LEU A 70 -17.63 27.96 -3.34
N LEU A 71 -17.54 26.87 -4.11
CA LEU A 71 -18.72 26.18 -4.64
C LEU A 71 -19.42 25.35 -3.56
N TRP A 72 -18.64 24.61 -2.77
CA TRP A 72 -19.13 23.89 -1.59
C TRP A 72 -18.01 23.58 -0.60
N LYS A 73 -18.40 23.36 0.66
CA LYS A 73 -17.55 22.90 1.76
C LYS A 73 -18.22 21.71 2.46
N ARG A 74 -17.43 20.72 2.88
CA ARG A 74 -17.88 19.54 3.62
C ARG A 74 -16.97 19.31 4.83
N ASP A 75 -17.46 19.61 6.03
CA ASP A 75 -16.69 19.45 7.27
C ASP A 75 -16.52 17.98 7.67
N ASP A 76 -17.41 17.08 7.23
CA ASP A 76 -17.34 15.64 7.48
C ASP A 76 -16.40 14.88 6.52
N LEU A 77 -15.80 15.56 5.55
CA LEU A 77 -14.82 15.00 4.62
C LEU A 77 -13.39 15.46 4.92
N GLY A 78 -13.15 15.95 6.14
CA GLY A 78 -11.78 16.24 6.59
C GLY A 78 -10.90 14.98 6.59
N SER A 79 -9.70 15.09 5.99
CA SER A 79 -8.78 13.97 5.83
C SER A 79 -7.35 14.44 5.56
N ARG A 80 -6.41 13.50 5.62
CA ARG A 80 -5.04 13.67 5.12
C ARG A 80 -4.86 13.17 3.69
N SER A 81 -5.86 12.46 3.17
CA SER A 81 -5.89 11.91 1.82
C SER A 81 -6.10 13.01 0.78
N THR A 82 -5.34 12.98 -0.30
CA THR A 82 -5.63 13.75 -1.50
C THR A 82 -6.80 13.08 -2.23
N PRO A 83 -7.88 13.80 -2.57
CA PRO A 83 -9.01 13.23 -3.30
C PRO A 83 -8.63 12.97 -4.76
N ILE A 84 -9.46 12.19 -5.44
CA ILE A 84 -9.41 12.03 -6.90
C ILE A 84 -10.76 12.37 -7.51
N VAL A 85 -10.77 12.70 -8.79
CA VAL A 85 -12.01 12.91 -9.56
C VAL A 85 -11.99 11.99 -10.77
N MET A 86 -13.09 11.27 -10.97
CA MET A 86 -13.28 10.37 -12.11
C MET A 86 -14.76 10.30 -12.49
N ASN A 87 -15.06 10.50 -13.76
CA ASN A 87 -16.43 10.44 -14.29
C ASN A 87 -17.43 11.34 -13.54
N GLY A 88 -17.01 12.56 -13.18
CA GLY A 88 -17.85 13.54 -12.46
C GLY A 88 -18.09 13.22 -10.98
N LYS A 89 -17.43 12.21 -10.44
CA LYS A 89 -17.46 11.83 -9.03
C LYS A 89 -16.13 12.09 -8.37
N LEU A 90 -16.15 12.52 -7.12
CA LEU A 90 -14.97 12.69 -6.30
C LEU A 90 -14.93 11.57 -5.27
N TYR A 91 -13.74 11.01 -5.07
CA TYR A 91 -13.48 9.92 -4.12
C TYR A 91 -12.38 10.34 -3.16
N VAL A 92 -12.58 10.07 -1.88
CA VAL A 92 -11.60 10.38 -0.84
C VAL A 92 -11.61 9.30 0.24
N LEU A 93 -10.42 8.97 0.76
CA LEU A 93 -10.29 8.15 1.96
C LEU A 93 -10.36 9.06 3.18
N THR A 94 -11.28 8.80 4.10
CA THR A 94 -11.46 9.59 5.31
C THR A 94 -11.51 8.72 6.56
N ARG A 95 -11.39 9.34 7.72
CA ARG A 95 -11.56 8.68 9.03
C ARG A 95 -13.04 8.48 9.30
N ASP A 96 -13.38 7.35 9.87
CA ASP A 96 -14.68 7.08 10.44
C ASP A 96 -14.59 7.02 11.96
N GLN A 97 -15.47 7.71 12.70
CA GLN A 97 -15.47 7.80 14.15
C GLN A 97 -14.09 8.14 14.77
N PRO A 98 -13.42 9.23 14.34
CA PRO A 98 -12.06 9.54 14.76
C PRO A 98 -11.92 9.72 16.28
N GLY A 99 -10.87 9.15 16.85
CA GLY A 99 -10.57 9.25 18.27
C GLY A 99 -11.40 8.36 19.19
N THR A 100 -12.28 7.51 18.65
CA THR A 100 -13.03 6.50 19.40
C THR A 100 -12.35 5.13 19.31
N GLU A 101 -12.78 4.21 20.16
CA GLU A 101 -12.34 2.80 20.09
C GLU A 101 -12.81 2.08 18.82
N ASN A 102 -13.80 2.60 18.12
CA ASN A 102 -14.38 2.06 16.91
C ASN A 102 -13.90 2.79 15.64
N GLU A 103 -12.84 3.60 15.75
CA GLU A 103 -12.31 4.31 14.60
C GLU A 103 -11.93 3.35 13.48
N GLY A 104 -12.40 3.68 12.28
CA GLY A 104 -12.09 3.01 11.04
C GLY A 104 -11.66 4.01 9.98
N GLU A 105 -11.54 3.48 8.78
CA GLU A 105 -11.37 4.25 7.55
C GLU A 105 -12.56 4.02 6.64
N LYS A 106 -12.88 5.00 5.80
CA LYS A 106 -13.92 4.85 4.78
C LYS A 106 -13.54 5.57 3.49
N VAL A 107 -13.86 4.94 2.37
CA VAL A 107 -13.88 5.59 1.07
C VAL A 107 -15.24 6.25 0.90
N VAL A 108 -15.24 7.55 0.65
CA VAL A 108 -16.46 8.32 0.38
C VAL A 108 -16.46 8.76 -1.06
N CYS A 109 -17.57 8.49 -1.76
CA CYS A 109 -17.85 8.99 -3.09
C CYS A 109 -18.89 10.09 -3.02
N VAL A 110 -18.55 11.24 -3.60
CA VAL A 110 -19.50 12.36 -3.72
C VAL A 110 -19.62 12.80 -5.17
N ASP A 111 -20.75 13.40 -5.52
CA ASP A 111 -20.89 14.16 -6.76
C ASP A 111 -19.92 15.34 -6.72
N ALA A 112 -19.01 15.42 -7.68
CA ALA A 112 -17.91 16.39 -7.68
C ALA A 112 -18.41 17.84 -7.79
N SER A 113 -19.58 18.05 -8.40
CA SER A 113 -20.15 19.38 -8.60
C SER A 113 -20.88 19.94 -7.37
N SER A 114 -21.56 19.07 -6.63
CA SER A 114 -22.43 19.47 -5.49
C SER A 114 -21.90 19.05 -4.13
N GLY A 115 -20.89 18.19 -4.07
CA GLY A 115 -20.37 17.60 -2.83
C GLY A 115 -21.35 16.63 -2.16
N LYS A 116 -22.45 16.24 -2.82
CA LYS A 116 -23.45 15.33 -2.26
C LYS A 116 -22.93 13.89 -2.25
N THR A 117 -23.02 13.23 -1.09
CA THR A 117 -22.60 11.82 -0.96
C THR A 117 -23.44 10.90 -1.83
N ILE A 118 -22.78 10.02 -2.57
CA ILE A 118 -23.39 8.99 -3.40
C ILE A 118 -23.32 7.65 -2.66
N TRP A 119 -22.16 7.28 -2.14
CA TRP A 119 -21.96 6.08 -1.33
C TRP A 119 -20.76 6.23 -0.39
N GLU A 120 -20.69 5.35 0.60
CA GLU A 120 -19.57 5.18 1.52
C GLU A 120 -19.24 3.67 1.64
N HIS A 121 -17.96 3.34 1.73
CA HIS A 121 -17.48 2.00 2.02
C HIS A 121 -16.51 2.05 3.20
N ARG A 122 -16.92 1.48 4.35
CA ARG A 122 -16.18 1.48 5.60
C ARG A 122 -15.42 0.19 5.80
N PHE A 123 -14.22 0.28 6.38
CA PHE A 123 -13.45 -0.85 6.89
C PHE A 123 -12.74 -0.48 8.20
N ASN A 124 -12.44 -1.49 9.01
CA ASN A 124 -11.83 -1.30 10.31
C ASN A 124 -10.33 -1.02 10.22
N VAL A 125 -9.79 -0.30 11.21
CA VAL A 125 -8.36 -0.27 11.49
C VAL A 125 -8.07 -1.31 12.56
N TYR A 126 -7.26 -2.31 12.22
CA TYR A 126 -6.87 -3.42 13.09
C TYR A 126 -5.41 -3.83 12.85
N LEU A 127 -4.81 -4.50 13.82
CA LEU A 127 -3.44 -5.04 13.73
C LEU A 127 -2.39 -4.00 13.29
N SER A 128 -2.62 -2.73 13.61
CA SER A 128 -1.71 -1.63 13.32
C SER A 128 -0.99 -1.17 14.58
N ASP A 129 0.25 -0.76 14.44
CA ASP A 129 1.04 -0.08 15.46
C ASP A 129 1.36 1.37 15.07
N VAL A 130 0.75 1.85 14.01
CA VAL A 130 0.90 3.22 13.53
C VAL A 130 0.00 4.15 14.34
N PRO A 131 0.47 5.35 14.72
CA PRO A 131 -0.37 6.29 15.47
C PRO A 131 -1.59 6.74 14.64
N ASP A 132 -2.65 7.14 15.32
CA ASP A 132 -3.90 7.62 14.73
C ASP A 132 -3.71 8.77 13.73
N THR A 133 -2.62 9.52 13.87
CA THR A 133 -2.22 10.56 12.92
C THR A 133 -1.93 10.03 11.51
N ARG A 134 -1.91 8.71 11.30
CA ARG A 134 -1.69 8.07 10.00
C ARG A 134 -2.96 7.48 9.39
N VAL A 135 -4.08 7.47 10.11
CA VAL A 135 -5.38 6.99 9.60
C VAL A 135 -5.85 7.90 8.47
N ALA A 136 -6.35 7.31 7.40
CA ALA A 136 -6.81 7.97 6.17
C ALA A 136 -5.75 8.89 5.55
N TRP A 137 -4.52 8.44 5.47
CA TRP A 137 -3.44 9.19 4.83
C TRP A 137 -3.25 8.82 3.36
N SER A 138 -3.38 7.53 3.01
CA SER A 138 -3.27 7.08 1.62
C SER A 138 -4.36 7.70 0.75
N SER A 139 -4.02 8.00 -0.50
CA SER A 139 -5.02 8.42 -1.49
C SER A 139 -5.53 7.21 -2.27
N VAL A 140 -6.79 7.23 -2.60
CA VAL A 140 -7.37 6.26 -3.53
C VAL A 140 -6.87 6.52 -4.96
N VAL A 141 -6.96 5.51 -5.82
CA VAL A 141 -6.71 5.66 -7.25
C VAL A 141 -7.93 5.18 -8.04
N GLY A 142 -8.30 5.90 -9.07
CA GLY A 142 -9.39 5.57 -9.98
C GLY A 142 -8.88 5.03 -11.30
N ASP A 143 -9.62 4.12 -11.88
CA ASP A 143 -9.42 3.61 -13.25
C ASP A 143 -10.54 4.11 -14.16
N PRO A 144 -10.31 5.15 -14.96
CA PRO A 144 -11.34 5.70 -15.86
C PRO A 144 -11.82 4.70 -16.92
N GLU A 145 -11.01 3.69 -17.24
CA GLU A 145 -11.37 2.66 -18.24
C GLU A 145 -12.46 1.72 -17.69
N THR A 146 -12.35 1.31 -16.42
CA THR A 146 -13.27 0.33 -15.82
C THR A 146 -14.27 0.95 -14.84
N GLY A 147 -14.07 2.22 -14.47
CA GLY A 147 -14.87 2.88 -13.43
C GLY A 147 -14.57 2.38 -12.01
N ARG A 148 -13.50 1.62 -11.80
CA ARG A 148 -13.14 1.06 -10.49
C ARG A 148 -12.27 2.01 -9.67
N VAL A 149 -12.36 1.86 -8.35
CA VAL A 149 -11.57 2.60 -7.35
C VAL A 149 -10.81 1.62 -6.47
N TYR A 150 -9.54 1.89 -6.26
CA TYR A 150 -8.65 1.07 -5.41
C TYR A 150 -8.22 1.88 -4.21
N ALA A 151 -8.33 1.29 -3.03
CA ALA A 151 -8.00 1.94 -1.76
C ALA A 151 -7.13 1.05 -0.88
N GLN A 152 -6.13 1.64 -0.25
CA GLN A 152 -5.32 1.01 0.79
C GLN A 152 -5.54 1.72 2.12
N GLY A 153 -5.93 0.97 3.15
CA GLY A 153 -6.02 1.47 4.51
C GLY A 153 -4.70 1.35 5.28
N VAL A 154 -4.62 2.07 6.39
CA VAL A 154 -3.41 2.13 7.25
C VAL A 154 -3.03 0.77 7.84
N CYS A 155 -3.97 -0.15 8.00
CA CYS A 155 -3.74 -1.52 8.44
C CYS A 155 -3.30 -2.48 7.32
N GLY A 156 -3.10 -1.99 6.08
CA GLY A 156 -2.77 -2.85 4.94
C GLY A 156 -3.96 -3.57 4.33
N TYR A 157 -5.18 -3.17 4.66
CA TYR A 157 -6.37 -3.59 3.91
C TYR A 157 -6.33 -2.93 2.55
N PHE A 158 -6.38 -3.72 1.49
CA PHE A 158 -6.35 -3.25 0.11
C PHE A 158 -7.56 -3.79 -0.64
N CYS A 159 -8.35 -2.90 -1.22
CA CYS A 159 -9.60 -3.28 -1.87
C CYS A 159 -9.82 -2.59 -3.22
N CYS A 160 -10.60 -3.27 -4.06
CA CYS A 160 -11.17 -2.76 -5.30
C CYS A 160 -12.67 -2.57 -5.10
N LEU A 161 -13.15 -1.37 -5.39
CA LEU A 161 -14.56 -1.00 -5.31
C LEU A 161 -15.10 -0.66 -6.69
N ASP A 162 -16.35 -1.01 -6.93
CA ASP A 162 -17.12 -0.46 -8.04
C ASP A 162 -17.37 1.04 -7.79
N GLY A 163 -16.87 1.91 -8.67
CA GLY A 163 -16.89 3.35 -8.45
C GLY A 163 -18.30 3.95 -8.49
N ASP A 164 -19.27 3.30 -9.11
CA ASP A 164 -20.65 3.79 -9.16
C ASP A 164 -21.45 3.46 -7.89
N SER A 165 -21.22 2.29 -7.33
CA SER A 165 -22.04 1.74 -6.24
C SER A 165 -21.31 1.56 -4.91
N GLY A 166 -19.97 1.64 -4.87
CA GLY A 166 -19.16 1.36 -3.69
C GLY A 166 -19.12 -0.12 -3.28
N LYS A 167 -19.63 -1.02 -4.13
CA LYS A 167 -19.61 -2.46 -3.85
C LYS A 167 -18.19 -3.00 -3.95
N LEU A 168 -17.83 -3.83 -2.98
CA LEU A 168 -16.57 -4.55 -2.97
C LEU A 168 -16.52 -5.54 -4.15
N VAL A 169 -15.43 -5.47 -4.92
CA VAL A 169 -15.13 -6.38 -6.04
C VAL A 169 -14.17 -7.46 -5.58
N TRP A 170 -13.07 -7.07 -4.94
CA TRP A 170 -12.10 -7.96 -4.30
C TRP A 170 -11.33 -7.20 -3.20
N GLU A 171 -10.71 -7.95 -2.29
CA GLU A 171 -9.95 -7.41 -1.17
C GLU A 171 -8.76 -8.30 -0.81
N HIS A 172 -7.77 -7.70 -0.16
CA HIS A 172 -6.58 -8.33 0.42
C HIS A 172 -6.27 -7.79 1.80
N SER A 173 -5.79 -8.65 2.68
CA SER A 173 -5.12 -8.26 3.91
C SER A 173 -3.61 -8.41 3.73
N LEU A 174 -2.93 -7.33 3.37
CA LEU A 174 -1.49 -7.37 3.09
C LEU A 174 -0.64 -7.72 4.31
N HIS A 175 -1.16 -7.47 5.52
CA HIS A 175 -0.55 -7.95 6.76
C HIS A 175 -0.50 -9.46 6.82
N GLU A 176 -1.65 -10.09 6.65
CA GLU A 176 -1.83 -11.52 6.90
C GLU A 176 -1.33 -12.36 5.72
N GLU A 177 -1.45 -11.84 4.50
CA GLU A 177 -1.05 -12.54 3.28
C GLU A 177 0.44 -12.40 2.96
N LEU A 178 1.00 -11.20 3.16
CA LEU A 178 2.34 -10.85 2.72
C LEU A 178 3.24 -10.30 3.84
N GLY A 179 2.74 -10.21 5.07
CA GLY A 179 3.52 -9.72 6.20
C GLY A 179 3.92 -8.26 6.08
N LEU A 180 2.98 -7.39 5.68
CA LEU A 180 3.21 -5.95 5.65
C LEU A 180 3.63 -5.46 7.03
N LEU A 181 4.77 -4.78 7.10
CA LEU A 181 5.33 -4.34 8.35
C LEU A 181 4.65 -3.07 8.86
N SER A 182 4.45 -3.08 10.15
CA SER A 182 3.83 -2.05 10.96
C SER A 182 4.78 -0.87 11.18
N THR A 183 5.09 -0.11 10.14
CA THR A 183 6.00 1.03 10.23
C THR A 183 5.39 2.26 9.57
N TYR A 184 5.92 3.45 9.89
CA TYR A 184 5.28 4.72 9.59
C TYR A 184 4.98 4.97 8.10
N GLY A 185 5.89 4.62 7.19
CA GLY A 185 5.80 4.99 5.79
C GLY A 185 4.99 4.03 4.92
N GLY A 186 5.21 2.74 5.03
CA GLY A 186 4.74 1.74 4.06
C GLY A 186 3.23 1.55 3.93
N ARG A 187 2.42 2.25 4.70
CA ARG A 187 0.96 2.13 4.74
C ARG A 187 0.22 3.33 4.22
N THR A 188 0.94 4.31 3.81
CA THR A 188 0.40 5.57 3.30
C THR A 188 0.78 5.80 1.84
N ASN A 189 1.41 4.80 1.22
CA ASN A 189 1.72 4.83 -0.20
C ASN A 189 0.45 4.69 -1.04
N PHE A 190 0.43 5.35 -2.17
CA PHE A 190 -0.71 5.39 -3.06
C PHE A 190 -0.60 4.29 -4.10
N PRO A 191 -1.70 3.54 -4.37
CA PRO A 191 -1.72 2.65 -5.52
C PRO A 191 -1.52 3.42 -6.82
N ILE A 192 -0.95 2.77 -7.83
CA ILE A 192 -0.88 3.30 -9.20
C ILE A 192 -1.44 2.27 -10.17
N ILE A 193 -1.92 2.72 -11.33
CA ILE A 193 -2.46 1.84 -12.37
C ILE A 193 -1.57 1.90 -13.59
N HIS A 194 -1.21 0.72 -14.10
CA HIS A 194 -0.55 0.54 -15.37
C HIS A 194 -1.28 -0.54 -16.17
N GLU A 195 -1.91 -0.16 -17.26
CA GLU A 195 -2.70 -1.05 -18.11
C GLU A 195 -3.74 -1.85 -17.30
N ASP A 196 -3.62 -3.16 -17.27
CA ASP A 196 -4.50 -4.09 -16.54
C ASP A 196 -3.99 -4.46 -15.13
N THR A 197 -3.03 -3.72 -14.60
CA THR A 197 -2.39 -3.96 -13.30
C THR A 197 -2.55 -2.76 -12.38
N VAL A 198 -3.01 -3.00 -11.15
CA VAL A 198 -2.88 -2.06 -10.05
C VAL A 198 -1.64 -2.42 -9.24
N ILE A 199 -0.76 -1.44 -9.00
CA ILE A 199 0.53 -1.64 -8.36
C ILE A 199 0.53 -0.95 -7.00
N LEU A 200 0.95 -1.68 -5.99
CA LEU A 200 1.09 -1.19 -4.64
C LEU A 200 2.51 -1.45 -4.14
N ASN A 201 2.99 -0.62 -3.24
CA ASN A 201 4.28 -0.82 -2.61
C ASN A 201 4.21 -0.70 -1.09
N ALA A 202 5.01 -1.52 -0.40
CA ALA A 202 5.14 -1.51 1.04
C ALA A 202 6.42 -2.26 1.47
N VAL A 203 6.85 -2.07 2.72
CA VAL A 203 7.85 -2.97 3.31
C VAL A 203 7.12 -4.21 3.81
N VAL A 204 7.40 -5.36 3.22
CA VAL A 204 6.80 -6.65 3.57
C VAL A 204 7.86 -7.69 3.91
N ILE A 205 7.51 -8.67 4.75
CA ILE A 205 8.38 -9.74 5.20
C ILE A 205 8.06 -11.10 4.55
N GLY A 206 6.81 -11.35 4.17
CA GLY A 206 6.39 -12.54 3.44
C GLY A 206 6.57 -13.87 4.18
N TRP A 207 6.57 -14.96 3.43
CA TRP A 207 6.77 -16.33 3.89
C TRP A 207 7.88 -17.04 3.08
N GLY A 208 8.37 -18.16 3.57
CA GLY A 208 9.49 -18.88 2.96
C GLY A 208 10.81 -18.56 3.65
N ASP A 209 11.85 -18.28 2.94
CA ASP A 209 13.25 -18.02 3.34
C ASP A 209 14.13 -19.26 3.29
N THR A 210 14.19 -19.84 2.13
CA THR A 210 15.21 -20.82 1.74
C THR A 210 15.72 -20.45 0.34
N PRO A 211 16.89 -20.97 -0.09
CA PRO A 211 17.35 -20.76 -1.46
C PRO A 211 16.33 -21.17 -2.53
N LYS A 212 15.50 -22.19 -2.25
CA LYS A 212 14.43 -22.66 -3.13
C LYS A 212 13.29 -21.65 -3.25
N TRP A 213 12.95 -20.94 -2.15
CA TRP A 213 11.81 -20.02 -2.06
C TRP A 213 12.23 -18.56 -2.21
N GLY A 214 13.51 -18.30 -2.50
CA GLY A 214 14.09 -16.97 -2.49
C GLY A 214 14.13 -16.36 -1.09
N LEU A 215 14.39 -15.06 -1.01
CA LEU A 215 14.54 -14.33 0.25
C LEU A 215 13.26 -13.55 0.61
N MET A 216 12.09 -14.19 0.35
CA MET A 216 10.79 -13.54 0.57
C MET A 216 10.49 -13.21 2.02
N ALA A 217 10.97 -14.04 2.96
CA ALA A 217 10.79 -13.83 4.38
C ALA A 217 11.71 -12.74 4.96
N LYS A 218 12.65 -12.19 4.19
CA LYS A 218 13.44 -11.03 4.62
C LYS A 218 12.72 -9.73 4.28
N PRO A 219 12.67 -8.75 5.20
CA PRO A 219 12.07 -7.45 4.93
C PRO A 219 12.69 -6.79 3.70
N ALA A 220 11.87 -6.24 2.84
CA ALA A 220 12.30 -5.40 1.72
C ALA A 220 11.17 -4.41 1.37
N HIS A 221 11.53 -3.28 0.78
CA HIS A 221 10.56 -2.43 0.12
C HIS A 221 10.16 -3.13 -1.18
N ARG A 222 8.94 -3.65 -1.21
CA ARG A 222 8.44 -4.50 -2.31
C ARG A 222 7.32 -3.82 -3.05
N PHE A 223 7.26 -4.16 -4.33
CA PHE A 223 6.23 -3.77 -5.27
C PHE A 223 5.41 -5.00 -5.64
N MET A 224 4.11 -4.86 -5.60
CA MET A 224 3.12 -5.91 -5.81
C MET A 224 2.20 -5.48 -6.95
N GLY A 225 2.25 -6.17 -8.07
CA GLY A 225 1.33 -5.94 -9.19
C GLY A 225 0.16 -6.91 -9.13
N PHE A 226 -1.05 -6.38 -8.92
CA PHE A 226 -2.29 -7.16 -8.89
C PHE A 226 -3.05 -6.99 -10.20
N ASP A 227 -3.70 -8.05 -10.66
CA ASP A 227 -4.69 -7.95 -11.72
C ASP A 227 -5.82 -7.02 -11.29
N LYS A 228 -6.05 -5.93 -12.02
CA LYS A 228 -7.03 -4.92 -11.62
C LYS A 228 -8.47 -5.46 -11.61
N ALA A 229 -8.75 -6.54 -12.34
CA ALA A 229 -10.07 -7.14 -12.43
C ALA A 229 -10.34 -8.20 -11.35
N THR A 230 -9.37 -9.05 -11.07
CA THR A 230 -9.52 -10.23 -10.19
C THR A 230 -8.86 -10.10 -8.84
N GLY A 231 -7.89 -9.19 -8.68
CA GLY A 231 -7.05 -9.10 -7.49
C GLY A 231 -5.93 -10.14 -7.43
N GLU A 232 -5.78 -11.03 -8.39
CA GLU A 232 -4.69 -12.01 -8.42
C GLU A 232 -3.32 -11.31 -8.46
N LEU A 233 -2.39 -11.73 -7.62
CA LEU A 233 -1.01 -11.22 -7.65
C LEU A 233 -0.31 -11.72 -8.91
N ARG A 234 0.08 -10.81 -9.79
CA ARG A 234 0.75 -11.10 -11.06
C ARG A 234 2.25 -11.20 -10.92
N TRP A 235 2.82 -10.29 -10.14
CA TRP A 235 4.25 -10.22 -9.91
C TRP A 235 4.58 -9.55 -8.59
N LEU A 236 5.74 -9.88 -8.06
CA LEU A 236 6.32 -9.26 -6.89
C LEU A 236 7.78 -8.94 -7.17
N SER A 237 8.20 -7.73 -6.85
CA SER A 237 9.57 -7.26 -7.00
C SER A 237 10.00 -6.50 -5.74
N GLY A 238 11.27 -6.13 -5.65
CA GLY A 238 11.75 -5.41 -4.48
C GLY A 238 13.06 -4.67 -4.73
N THR A 239 13.37 -3.77 -3.80
CA THR A 239 14.66 -3.08 -3.70
C THR A 239 15.62 -3.86 -2.81
N THR A 240 16.59 -3.19 -2.20
CA THR A 240 17.56 -3.84 -1.31
C THR A 240 16.87 -4.48 -0.09
N LEU A 241 17.34 -5.66 0.33
CA LEU A 241 16.86 -6.35 1.53
C LEU A 241 17.26 -5.58 2.78
N ILE A 242 16.38 -5.65 3.80
CA ILE A 242 16.57 -5.04 5.11
C ILE A 242 16.83 -3.53 4.96
N PRO A 243 15.85 -2.77 4.44
CA PRO A 243 15.98 -1.33 4.28
C PRO A 243 16.07 -0.64 5.65
N ASP A 244 16.76 0.49 5.71
CA ASP A 244 16.92 1.26 6.95
C ASP A 244 15.60 1.84 7.47
N ASP A 245 14.69 2.18 6.55
CA ASP A 245 13.42 2.79 6.90
C ASP A 245 12.32 2.43 5.89
N THR A 246 11.15 2.93 6.11
CA THR A 246 10.04 2.94 5.18
C THR A 246 10.04 4.22 4.35
N THR A 247 9.15 4.32 3.37
CA THR A 247 9.06 5.47 2.47
C THR A 247 7.62 5.90 2.28
N TYR A 248 7.41 7.19 2.03
CA TYR A 248 6.15 7.78 1.57
C TYR A 248 6.17 8.06 0.06
N SER A 249 7.30 7.80 -0.62
CA SER A 249 7.44 8.05 -2.05
C SER A 249 6.51 7.14 -2.85
N SER A 250 5.51 7.74 -3.49
CA SER A 250 4.68 7.06 -4.46
C SER A 250 5.33 7.10 -5.83
N PRO A 251 5.30 6.00 -6.60
CA PRO A 251 5.94 5.98 -7.91
C PRO A 251 5.31 6.95 -8.91
N ALA A 252 6.15 7.62 -9.69
CA ALA A 252 5.74 8.31 -10.90
C ALA A 252 5.87 7.38 -12.11
N LEU A 253 4.83 7.26 -12.94
CA LEU A 253 4.89 6.51 -14.19
C LEU A 253 5.42 7.38 -15.31
N ALA A 254 6.50 6.93 -15.96
CA ALA A 254 7.13 7.64 -17.08
C ALA A 254 7.58 6.66 -18.17
N THR A 255 7.89 7.18 -19.35
CA THR A 255 8.53 6.41 -20.42
C THR A 255 10.02 6.71 -20.44
N LEU A 256 10.86 5.70 -20.11
CA LEU A 256 12.32 5.79 -20.05
C LEU A 256 12.94 4.85 -21.08
N ALA A 257 13.61 5.35 -22.10
CA ALA A 257 14.21 4.57 -23.17
C ALA A 257 13.24 3.54 -23.81
N GLY A 258 11.95 3.87 -23.88
CA GLY A 258 10.89 3.00 -24.40
C GLY A 258 10.32 1.98 -23.41
N HIS A 259 10.78 1.98 -22.15
CA HIS A 259 10.16 1.24 -21.05
C HIS A 259 9.09 2.10 -20.37
N ARG A 260 7.90 1.56 -20.12
CA ARG A 260 6.99 2.17 -19.16
C ARG A 260 7.50 1.85 -17.76
N ALA A 261 8.00 2.84 -17.06
CA ALA A 261 8.74 2.70 -15.81
C ALA A 261 8.04 3.39 -14.64
N MET A 262 8.17 2.81 -13.47
CA MET A 262 7.92 3.42 -12.17
C MET A 262 9.22 4.03 -11.67
N VAL A 263 9.22 5.31 -11.32
CA VAL A 263 10.37 5.99 -10.69
C VAL A 263 9.98 6.42 -9.29
N PHE A 264 10.78 6.08 -8.28
CA PHE A 264 10.43 6.29 -6.88
C PHE A 264 11.67 6.40 -5.97
N GLY A 265 11.49 7.02 -4.81
CA GLY A 265 12.42 6.90 -3.69
C GLY A 265 12.11 5.67 -2.85
N SER A 266 13.12 5.04 -2.27
CA SER A 266 12.97 3.78 -1.54
C SER A 266 13.41 3.91 -0.08
N GLY A 267 12.98 2.94 0.75
CA GLY A 267 13.38 2.81 2.14
C GLY A 267 14.87 2.52 2.35
N ASP A 268 15.58 2.09 1.31
CA ASP A 268 17.03 1.88 1.30
C ASP A 268 17.83 3.15 0.96
N GLY A 269 17.17 4.31 0.85
CA GLY A 269 17.80 5.59 0.54
C GLY A 269 18.18 5.79 -0.92
N MET A 270 17.76 4.88 -1.79
CA MET A 270 18.03 4.95 -3.22
C MET A 270 16.83 5.48 -4.01
N VAL A 271 17.10 6.09 -5.15
CA VAL A 271 16.14 6.31 -6.22
C VAL A 271 16.20 5.12 -7.16
N TRP A 272 15.06 4.56 -7.49
CA TRP A 272 14.94 3.40 -8.38
C TRP A 272 14.05 3.70 -9.58
N ALA A 273 14.32 3.00 -10.68
CA ALA A 273 13.35 2.79 -11.73
C ALA A 273 13.13 1.31 -11.97
N MET A 274 11.87 0.91 -12.16
CA MET A 274 11.46 -0.46 -12.47
C MET A 274 10.42 -0.45 -13.58
N GLN A 275 10.37 -1.50 -14.39
CA GLN A 275 9.31 -1.70 -15.36
C GLN A 275 7.94 -1.83 -14.66
N ALA A 276 6.95 -1.06 -15.08
CA ALA A 276 5.62 -1.11 -14.47
C ALA A 276 4.87 -2.42 -14.77
N GLY A 277 5.07 -3.02 -15.95
CA GLY A 277 4.40 -4.27 -16.33
C GLY A 277 4.95 -5.53 -15.66
N THR A 278 6.22 -5.52 -15.24
CA THR A 278 6.90 -6.73 -14.77
C THR A 278 7.62 -6.60 -13.43
N GLY A 279 7.79 -5.38 -12.93
CA GLY A 279 8.57 -5.12 -11.73
C GLY A 279 10.09 -5.27 -11.93
N LYS A 280 10.59 -5.50 -13.16
CA LYS A 280 12.04 -5.63 -13.41
C LYS A 280 12.76 -4.32 -13.12
N PRO A 281 13.79 -4.31 -12.23
CA PRO A 281 14.62 -3.13 -12.00
C PRO A 281 15.36 -2.67 -13.26
N LEU A 282 15.44 -1.36 -13.50
CA LEU A 282 16.09 -0.75 -14.66
C LEU A 282 17.40 -0.04 -14.27
N TRP A 283 17.34 0.75 -13.22
CA TRP A 283 18.50 1.43 -12.63
C TRP A 283 18.24 1.82 -11.18
N LYS A 284 19.32 2.17 -10.48
CA LYS A 284 19.31 2.69 -9.11
C LYS A 284 20.34 3.80 -8.95
N PHE A 285 20.08 4.73 -8.00
CA PHE A 285 20.98 5.82 -7.63
C PHE A 285 20.96 6.03 -6.12
N PRO A 286 22.10 5.90 -5.40
CA PRO A 286 22.19 6.15 -3.97
C PRO A 286 22.16 7.66 -3.70
N LEU A 287 21.18 8.16 -2.94
CA LEU A 287 21.01 9.59 -2.68
C LEU A 287 21.01 9.91 -1.18
N SER A 288 20.43 9.08 -0.35
CA SER A 288 20.23 9.32 1.08
C SER A 288 20.71 8.13 1.92
N ARG A 289 21.14 8.40 3.16
CA ARG A 289 21.41 7.34 4.17
C ARG A 289 20.13 6.79 4.81
N ARG A 290 18.97 7.42 4.55
CA ARG A 290 17.68 7.05 5.12
C ARG A 290 16.64 6.85 4.02
N GLY A 291 15.50 6.32 4.38
CA GLY A 291 14.38 6.20 3.46
C GLY A 291 13.94 7.54 2.87
N MET A 292 13.65 7.55 1.59
CA MET A 292 13.23 8.73 0.85
C MET A 292 11.70 8.83 0.80
N ASN A 293 11.16 10.04 0.94
CA ASN A 293 9.71 10.25 1.07
C ASN A 293 9.09 11.06 -0.08
N LEU A 294 9.92 11.72 -0.87
CA LEU A 294 9.49 12.56 -1.99
C LEU A 294 9.21 11.69 -3.22
N SER A 295 8.10 11.94 -3.91
CA SER A 295 7.84 11.34 -5.22
C SER A 295 8.56 12.14 -6.30
N PRO A 296 9.30 11.48 -7.21
CA PRO A 296 10.01 12.14 -8.30
C PRO A 296 9.05 12.79 -9.30
N VAL A 297 9.57 13.75 -10.07
CA VAL A 297 8.96 14.21 -11.33
C VAL A 297 9.89 13.86 -12.48
N VAL A 298 9.30 13.43 -13.61
CA VAL A 298 10.04 13.00 -14.79
C VAL A 298 9.70 13.92 -15.96
N GLY A 299 10.73 14.50 -16.55
CA GLY A 299 10.58 15.35 -17.74
C GLY A 299 10.29 14.54 -19.01
N PRO A 300 9.79 15.22 -20.06
CA PRO A 300 9.48 14.56 -21.33
C PRO A 300 10.72 13.99 -22.04
N ASP A 301 11.90 14.46 -21.68
CA ASP A 301 13.21 13.97 -22.15
C ASP A 301 13.75 12.79 -21.33
N GLY A 302 12.98 12.29 -20.34
CA GLY A 302 13.37 11.20 -19.46
C GLY A 302 14.29 11.59 -18.30
N ARG A 303 14.56 12.88 -18.09
CA ARG A 303 15.27 13.35 -16.91
C ARG A 303 14.40 13.23 -15.67
N VAL A 304 14.98 12.73 -14.60
CA VAL A 304 14.32 12.50 -13.31
C VAL A 304 14.82 13.54 -12.32
N TYR A 305 13.90 14.22 -11.64
CA TYR A 305 14.19 15.18 -10.60
C TYR A 305 13.57 14.73 -9.28
N THR A 306 14.38 14.69 -8.23
CA THR A 306 13.94 14.28 -6.90
C THR A 306 14.82 14.91 -5.82
N GLY A 307 14.50 14.64 -4.55
CA GLY A 307 15.28 15.14 -3.42
C GLY A 307 14.99 14.37 -2.15
N HIS A 308 15.62 14.76 -1.08
CA HIS A 308 15.40 14.25 0.28
C HIS A 308 15.76 15.31 1.34
N SER A 309 15.35 15.07 2.58
CA SER A 309 15.67 15.92 3.74
C SER A 309 16.46 15.19 4.83
N GLU A 310 16.98 14.03 4.53
CA GLU A 310 17.72 13.16 5.44
C GLU A 310 19.24 13.38 5.33
N GLU A 311 20.05 12.54 5.99
CA GLU A 311 21.51 12.58 5.89
C GLU A 311 22.00 12.25 4.47
N ASN A 312 22.91 13.06 3.96
CA ASN A 312 23.55 12.82 2.66
C ASN A 312 24.51 11.62 2.70
N MET A 313 24.67 10.93 1.57
CA MET A 313 25.64 9.83 1.42
C MET A 313 27.08 10.31 1.67
N VAL A 314 27.37 11.55 1.31
CA VAL A 314 28.71 12.15 1.42
C VAL A 314 28.69 13.33 2.40
N GLY A 315 29.69 13.40 3.27
CA GLY A 315 29.82 14.48 4.25
C GLY A 315 28.84 14.34 5.44
N ASN A 316 28.65 15.44 6.17
CA ASN A 316 27.81 15.54 7.38
C ASN A 316 26.66 16.55 7.19
N THR A 317 26.18 16.73 5.95
CA THR A 317 25.09 17.63 5.62
C THR A 317 23.80 16.86 5.40
N MET A 318 22.68 17.56 5.50
CA MET A 318 21.35 17.00 5.27
C MET A 318 20.71 17.62 4.03
N GLY A 319 19.93 16.82 3.32
CA GLY A 319 19.12 17.24 2.20
C GLY A 319 19.88 17.39 0.90
N ALA A 320 19.24 17.01 -0.18
CA ALA A 320 19.71 17.25 -1.54
C ALA A 320 18.56 17.30 -2.54
N VAL A 321 18.79 18.00 -3.65
CA VAL A 321 17.97 17.93 -4.88
C VAL A 321 18.88 17.48 -6.00
N VAL A 322 18.43 16.53 -6.84
CA VAL A 322 19.22 15.87 -7.88
C VAL A 322 18.46 15.80 -9.19
N ALA A 323 19.19 15.87 -10.31
CA ALA A 323 18.71 15.47 -11.63
C ALA A 323 19.52 14.29 -12.15
N LEU A 324 18.83 13.30 -12.68
CA LEU A 324 19.39 12.06 -13.23
C LEU A 324 18.95 11.91 -14.70
N ASP A 325 19.78 11.26 -15.51
CA ASP A 325 19.35 10.76 -16.82
C ASP A 325 18.66 9.40 -16.63
N GLY A 326 17.32 9.41 -16.56
CA GLY A 326 16.51 8.19 -16.37
C GLY A 326 16.54 7.27 -17.57
N THR A 327 17.06 7.68 -18.74
CA THR A 327 17.15 6.85 -19.94
C THR A 327 18.31 5.85 -19.89
N MET A 328 19.20 5.96 -18.91
CA MET A 328 20.34 5.06 -18.71
C MET A 328 19.94 3.71 -18.12
N VAL A 329 19.06 2.99 -18.81
CA VAL A 329 18.52 1.70 -18.34
C VAL A 329 19.53 0.55 -18.50
N GLY A 330 19.53 -0.40 -17.54
CA GLY A 330 20.29 -1.64 -17.66
C GLY A 330 19.56 -2.65 -18.53
N ALA A 331 20.32 -3.49 -19.23
CA ALA A 331 19.76 -4.52 -20.12
C ALA A 331 19.25 -5.73 -19.31
N GLU A 332 20.09 -6.33 -18.47
CA GLU A 332 19.75 -7.51 -17.66
C GLU A 332 19.71 -7.16 -16.17
N GLU A 333 20.75 -6.50 -15.65
CA GLU A 333 20.86 -6.00 -14.29
C GLU A 333 20.55 -4.49 -14.23
N PRO A 334 20.06 -3.97 -13.10
CA PRO A 334 19.81 -2.55 -12.94
C PRO A 334 21.14 -1.78 -13.06
N ASN A 335 21.15 -0.74 -13.91
CA ASN A 335 22.31 0.14 -14.03
C ASN A 335 22.53 0.92 -12.73
N ASP A 336 23.75 0.96 -12.23
CA ASP A 336 24.12 1.81 -11.10
C ASP A 336 24.52 3.19 -11.63
N LEU A 337 23.78 4.21 -11.23
CA LEU A 337 23.97 5.59 -11.65
C LEU A 337 24.87 6.39 -10.69
N SER A 338 25.51 5.76 -9.71
CA SER A 338 26.44 6.44 -8.78
C SER A 338 27.49 7.26 -9.53
N GLY A 339 27.58 8.55 -9.22
CA GLY A 339 28.50 9.48 -9.87
C GLY A 339 28.16 9.84 -11.32
N LYS A 340 26.91 9.55 -11.76
CA LYS A 340 26.41 9.89 -13.10
C LYS A 340 25.25 10.88 -13.07
N GLU A 341 25.08 11.56 -11.94
CA GLU A 341 24.07 12.60 -11.84
C GLU A 341 24.36 13.74 -12.83
N LEU A 342 23.31 14.32 -13.41
CA LEU A 342 23.41 15.48 -14.27
C LEU A 342 23.83 16.71 -13.46
N TRP A 343 23.23 16.84 -12.29
CA TRP A 343 23.61 17.78 -11.26
C TRP A 343 23.02 17.37 -9.91
N ILE A 344 23.65 17.81 -8.80
CA ILE A 344 23.17 17.66 -7.43
C ILE A 344 23.40 18.94 -6.65
N LYS A 345 22.41 19.33 -5.84
CA LYS A 345 22.49 20.45 -4.90
C LYS A 345 22.29 19.93 -3.49
N TYR A 346 23.37 20.00 -2.71
CA TYR A 346 23.34 19.61 -1.30
C TYR A 346 22.80 20.74 -0.42
N GLN A 347 22.37 20.40 0.81
CA GLN A 347 21.80 21.31 1.81
C GLN A 347 20.44 21.89 1.41
N GLU A 348 19.77 21.25 0.47
CA GLU A 348 18.40 21.54 0.04
C GLU A 348 17.48 20.50 0.63
N MET A 349 16.75 20.84 1.72
CA MET A 349 15.91 19.91 2.47
C MET A 349 14.54 19.76 1.80
N VAL A 350 14.50 19.17 0.62
CA VAL A 350 13.29 18.91 -0.19
C VAL A 350 12.92 17.42 -0.02
N GLY A 351 12.19 17.10 1.02
CA GLY A 351 11.95 15.71 1.40
C GLY A 351 10.49 15.24 1.41
N LYS A 352 9.51 16.15 1.34
CA LYS A 352 8.10 15.79 1.53
C LYS A 352 7.18 16.27 0.41
N SER A 353 7.30 17.54 0.02
CA SER A 353 6.51 18.11 -1.07
C SER A 353 7.13 17.79 -2.42
N SER A 354 6.39 17.01 -3.24
CA SER A 354 6.87 16.62 -4.58
C SER A 354 6.93 17.84 -5.51
N PRO A 355 8.00 17.99 -6.29
CA PRO A 355 8.19 19.13 -7.16
C PRO A 355 7.30 19.10 -8.39
N VAL A 356 7.17 20.23 -9.08
CA VAL A 356 6.60 20.32 -10.43
C VAL A 356 7.66 20.83 -11.41
N LEU A 357 7.62 20.29 -12.64
CA LEU A 357 8.52 20.66 -13.73
C LEU A 357 7.70 21.28 -14.86
N VAL A 358 7.96 22.54 -15.14
CA VAL A 358 7.26 23.29 -16.21
C VAL A 358 8.24 24.20 -16.93
N ASP A 359 8.21 24.21 -18.24
CA ASP A 359 9.00 25.10 -19.12
C ASP A 359 10.49 25.14 -18.77
N GLY A 360 11.08 23.96 -18.47
CA GLY A 360 12.50 23.83 -18.12
C GLY A 360 12.86 24.36 -16.74
N ARG A 361 11.87 24.61 -15.89
CA ARG A 361 12.04 25.05 -14.49
C ARG A 361 11.48 24.04 -13.53
N LEU A 362 12.26 23.70 -12.52
CA LEU A 362 11.87 22.83 -11.42
C LEU A 362 11.47 23.69 -10.20
N TYR A 363 10.22 23.62 -9.80
CA TYR A 363 9.73 24.27 -8.59
C TYR A 363 9.72 23.24 -7.46
N ALA A 364 10.57 23.45 -6.47
CA ALA A 364 10.73 22.53 -5.35
C ALA A 364 10.59 23.26 -4.01
N VAL A 365 9.87 22.65 -3.07
CA VAL A 365 9.59 23.24 -1.76
C VAL A 365 10.30 22.44 -0.67
N SER A 366 11.07 23.12 0.16
CA SER A 366 11.70 22.50 1.31
C SER A 366 10.67 22.15 2.40
N ASP A 367 11.04 21.26 3.31
CA ASP A 367 10.21 20.87 4.46
C ASP A 367 9.81 22.08 5.33
N THR A 368 10.57 23.17 5.28
CA THR A 368 10.29 24.43 5.96
C THR A 368 9.52 25.44 5.10
N ALA A 369 8.77 24.93 4.09
CA ALA A 369 7.89 25.67 3.21
C ALA A 369 8.57 26.84 2.45
N LYS A 370 9.83 26.65 2.02
CA LYS A 370 10.57 27.57 1.16
C LYS A 370 10.66 27.00 -0.25
N MET A 371 10.10 27.69 -1.23
CA MET A 371 10.16 27.27 -2.63
C MET A 371 11.37 27.90 -3.33
N HIS A 372 12.20 27.03 -3.89
CA HIS A 372 13.26 27.36 -4.84
C HIS A 372 12.82 27.02 -6.26
N VAL A 373 13.28 27.81 -7.20
CA VAL A 373 13.08 27.59 -8.64
C VAL A 373 14.44 27.28 -9.25
N TYR A 374 14.59 26.10 -9.79
CA TYR A 374 15.83 25.66 -10.42
C TYR A 374 15.71 25.69 -11.94
N ASN A 375 16.76 26.09 -12.62
CA ASN A 375 16.96 25.74 -14.01
C ASN A 375 17.09 24.22 -14.09
N ALA A 376 16.15 23.55 -14.72
CA ALA A 376 16.09 22.08 -14.72
C ALA A 376 17.30 21.42 -15.42
N ALA A 377 17.91 22.12 -16.39
CA ALA A 377 19.08 21.60 -17.10
C ALA A 377 20.39 21.71 -16.30
N THR A 378 20.55 22.76 -15.49
CA THR A 378 21.83 23.10 -14.83
C THR A 378 21.79 22.98 -13.31
N GLY A 379 20.61 22.95 -12.71
CA GLY A 379 20.43 23.02 -11.27
C GLY A 379 20.72 24.41 -10.67
N GLU A 380 20.89 25.45 -11.48
CA GLU A 380 21.04 26.80 -11.01
C GLU A 380 19.75 27.29 -10.36
N ILE A 381 19.85 27.90 -9.17
CA ILE A 381 18.72 28.49 -8.48
C ILE A 381 18.45 29.87 -9.09
N LEU A 382 17.26 30.04 -9.69
CA LEU A 382 16.87 31.25 -10.41
C LEU A 382 16.39 32.36 -9.47
N ASN A 383 15.71 32.00 -8.37
CA ASN A 383 15.18 32.97 -7.43
C ASN A 383 16.21 33.31 -6.35
N ARG A 384 16.64 34.53 -6.31
CA ARG A 384 17.64 35.06 -5.33
C ARG A 384 17.22 34.78 -3.87
N ARG A 385 15.93 34.82 -3.58
CA ARG A 385 15.36 34.50 -2.27
C ARG A 385 14.23 33.47 -2.45
N PRO A 386 14.18 32.44 -1.60
CA PRO A 386 13.10 31.46 -1.68
C PRO A 386 11.76 32.12 -1.36
N ALA A 387 10.72 31.74 -2.10
CA ALA A 387 9.35 32.14 -1.80
C ALA A 387 8.86 31.38 -0.56
N ARG A 388 8.26 32.08 0.39
CA ARG A 388 7.74 31.48 1.63
C ARG A 388 6.25 31.16 1.48
N LEU A 389 5.92 29.85 1.60
CA LEU A 389 4.57 29.32 1.51
C LEU A 389 3.92 29.11 2.90
N GLY A 390 4.72 29.16 3.96
CA GLY A 390 4.29 28.93 5.34
C GLY A 390 5.48 28.56 6.22
N ARG A 391 5.24 27.66 7.19
CA ARG A 391 6.28 27.17 8.12
C ARG A 391 6.75 25.75 7.79
N VAL A 392 5.79 24.87 7.46
CA VAL A 392 6.02 23.46 7.13
C VAL A 392 5.23 23.14 5.88
N MET A 393 5.80 22.31 5.01
CA MET A 393 5.12 21.84 3.80
C MET A 393 5.02 20.30 3.81
N ARG A 394 3.82 19.80 3.53
CA ARG A 394 3.51 18.36 3.40
C ARG A 394 2.92 18.06 2.03
N GLY A 395 1.81 18.74 1.71
CA GLY A 395 1.15 18.63 0.41
C GLY A 395 2.09 19.03 -0.73
N SER A 396 1.88 18.46 -1.91
CA SER A 396 2.66 18.76 -3.10
C SER A 396 2.06 19.92 -3.89
N LEU A 397 2.88 20.53 -4.73
CA LEU A 397 2.46 21.63 -5.61
C LEU A 397 1.51 21.14 -6.69
N LEU A 398 0.53 21.98 -7.05
CA LEU A 398 -0.29 21.87 -8.24
C LEU A 398 0.06 23.02 -9.18
N TYR A 399 0.41 22.72 -10.42
CA TYR A 399 0.54 23.72 -11.48
C TYR A 399 -0.65 23.62 -12.44
N ALA A 400 -1.35 24.71 -12.63
CA ALA A 400 -2.47 24.82 -13.56
C ALA A 400 -2.66 26.27 -13.99
N ASP A 401 -3.15 26.52 -15.19
CA ASP A 401 -3.48 27.86 -15.73
C ASP A 401 -2.33 28.89 -15.56
N GLY A 402 -1.09 28.46 -15.78
CA GLY A 402 0.08 29.33 -15.61
C GLY A 402 0.37 29.75 -14.18
N ARG A 403 -0.17 29.01 -13.17
CA ARG A 403 -0.01 29.31 -11.75
C ARG A 403 0.37 28.07 -10.95
N ILE A 404 0.97 28.31 -9.79
CA ILE A 404 1.27 27.29 -8.79
C ILE A 404 0.33 27.50 -7.61
N TYR A 405 -0.43 26.47 -7.27
CA TYR A 405 -1.30 26.41 -6.11
C TYR A 405 -0.67 25.55 -5.04
N ALA A 406 -0.64 26.05 -3.81
CA ALA A 406 -0.03 25.37 -2.68
C ALA A 406 -0.75 25.68 -1.37
N CYS A 407 -0.79 24.71 -0.46
CA CYS A 407 -1.23 24.92 0.91
C CYS A 407 -0.19 24.37 1.88
N SER A 408 0.23 25.20 2.84
CA SER A 408 1.15 24.73 3.89
C SER A 408 0.43 23.87 4.92
N GLU A 409 1.21 23.10 5.72
CA GLU A 409 0.65 22.24 6.79
C GLU A 409 -0.24 23.04 7.78
N GLY A 410 0.08 24.33 8.02
CA GLY A 410 -0.68 25.21 8.90
C GLY A 410 -1.88 25.87 8.27
N GLY A 411 -2.29 25.45 7.06
CA GLY A 411 -3.49 25.99 6.40
C GLY A 411 -3.28 27.37 5.73
N GLU A 412 -2.04 27.69 5.35
CA GLU A 412 -1.77 28.87 4.52
C GLU A 412 -1.86 28.50 3.04
N TRP A 413 -3.00 28.78 2.42
CA TRP A 413 -3.17 28.68 0.98
C TRP A 413 -2.49 29.82 0.26
N SER A 414 -1.88 29.56 -0.88
CA SER A 414 -1.22 30.58 -1.70
C SER A 414 -1.21 30.21 -3.18
N VAL A 415 -1.36 31.27 -4.00
CA VAL A 415 -1.29 31.19 -5.46
C VAL A 415 -0.09 32.01 -5.94
N TRP A 416 0.73 31.39 -6.79
CA TRP A 416 1.97 31.96 -7.27
C TRP A 416 2.03 31.97 -8.79
N LYS A 417 2.52 33.04 -9.37
CA LYS A 417 2.75 33.16 -10.81
C LYS A 417 4.25 33.02 -11.10
N PRO A 418 4.66 32.13 -12.01
CA PRO A 418 6.02 32.07 -12.51
C PRO A 418 6.45 33.41 -13.17
N THR A 419 7.68 33.81 -12.90
CA THR A 419 8.33 34.99 -13.51
C THR A 419 9.70 34.61 -14.04
N GLU A 420 10.37 35.48 -14.76
CA GLU A 420 11.75 35.22 -15.24
C GLU A 420 12.73 34.97 -14.09
N GLU A 421 12.58 35.65 -12.97
CA GLU A 421 13.47 35.59 -11.81
C GLU A 421 12.93 34.71 -10.66
N GLY A 422 11.94 33.87 -10.93
CA GLY A 422 11.37 32.97 -9.92
C GLY A 422 9.86 32.91 -9.89
N VAL A 423 9.23 33.39 -8.81
CA VAL A 423 7.76 33.40 -8.64
C VAL A 423 7.30 34.68 -7.93
N GLU A 424 6.10 35.11 -8.27
CA GLU A 424 5.40 36.24 -7.64
C GLU A 424 4.11 35.73 -6.97
N LYS A 425 3.85 36.16 -5.73
CA LYS A 425 2.61 35.81 -5.01
C LYS A 425 1.43 36.59 -5.59
N VAL A 426 0.43 35.86 -6.07
CA VAL A 426 -0.82 36.42 -6.61
C VAL A 426 -1.86 36.64 -5.50
N ASP A 427 -2.00 35.59 -4.64
CA ASP A 427 -2.97 35.63 -3.54
C ASP A 427 -2.56 34.73 -2.40
N SER A 428 -3.12 34.96 -1.21
CA SER A 428 -3.02 34.02 -0.09
C SER A 428 -4.21 34.13 0.85
N VAL A 429 -4.65 32.97 1.36
CA VAL A 429 -5.81 32.83 2.25
C VAL A 429 -5.39 31.95 3.43
N SER A 430 -5.81 32.34 4.64
CA SER A 430 -5.64 31.51 5.85
C SER A 430 -6.86 30.59 6.04
N LEU A 431 -6.60 29.31 6.30
CA LEU A 431 -7.61 28.34 6.73
C LEU A 431 -7.64 28.20 8.26
N HIS A 432 -7.30 29.28 8.97
CA HIS A 432 -7.40 29.40 10.43
C HIS A 432 -6.69 28.29 11.22
N GLY A 433 -5.58 27.75 10.67
CA GLY A 433 -4.77 26.74 11.32
C GLY A 433 -5.25 25.30 11.08
N GLU A 434 -6.16 25.08 10.15
CA GLU A 434 -6.51 23.73 9.72
C GLU A 434 -5.26 23.00 9.19
N GLN A 435 -4.99 21.80 9.70
CA GLN A 435 -3.85 21.02 9.26
C GLN A 435 -4.06 20.53 7.83
N VAL A 436 -3.06 20.70 6.96
CA VAL A 436 -3.10 20.27 5.56
C VAL A 436 -1.92 19.36 5.24
N ASP A 437 -2.21 18.10 5.01
CA ASP A 437 -1.25 17.09 4.56
C ASP A 437 -1.50 16.69 3.09
N ALA A 438 -2.74 16.86 2.61
CA ALA A 438 -3.16 16.56 1.25
C ALA A 438 -2.63 17.60 0.23
N SER A 439 -2.54 17.19 -1.02
CA SER A 439 -2.22 18.07 -2.15
C SER A 439 -3.51 18.63 -2.78
N PRO A 440 -3.52 19.89 -3.24
CA PRO A 440 -4.63 20.36 -4.06
C PRO A 440 -4.67 19.63 -5.39
N ILE A 441 -5.86 19.42 -5.93
CA ILE A 441 -6.10 18.85 -7.26
C ILE A 441 -7.04 19.73 -8.07
N VAL A 442 -7.09 19.53 -9.37
CA VAL A 442 -8.00 20.26 -10.26
C VAL A 442 -8.71 19.31 -11.23
N ALA A 443 -10.02 19.48 -11.37
CA ALA A 443 -10.82 18.74 -12.34
C ALA A 443 -12.07 19.52 -12.73
N GLY A 444 -12.26 19.73 -14.03
CA GLY A 444 -13.44 20.38 -14.59
C GLY A 444 -13.65 21.81 -14.13
N GLY A 445 -12.57 22.60 -14.07
CA GLY A 445 -12.59 24.01 -13.64
C GLY A 445 -12.76 24.20 -12.13
N ARG A 446 -12.61 23.12 -11.35
CA ARG A 446 -12.73 23.12 -9.89
C ARG A 446 -11.42 22.69 -9.25
N ILE A 447 -10.97 23.42 -8.26
CA ILE A 447 -9.85 23.03 -7.41
C ILE A 447 -10.43 22.41 -6.14
N TYR A 448 -9.93 21.24 -5.76
CA TYR A 448 -10.34 20.57 -4.52
C TYR A 448 -9.16 20.55 -3.55
N LEU A 449 -9.43 20.91 -2.31
CA LEU A 449 -8.47 20.91 -1.22
C LEU A 449 -9.07 20.18 -0.02
N THR A 450 -8.34 19.21 0.50
CA THR A 450 -8.70 18.50 1.74
C THR A 450 -7.79 18.99 2.85
N THR A 451 -8.39 19.32 3.98
CA THR A 451 -7.71 19.60 5.25
C THR A 451 -8.06 18.53 6.28
N GLY A 452 -7.42 18.54 7.43
CA GLY A 452 -7.81 17.68 8.56
C GLY A 452 -9.22 17.95 9.09
N ALA A 453 -9.81 19.09 8.76
CA ALA A 453 -11.13 19.53 9.25
C ALA A 453 -12.22 19.48 8.19
N ALA A 454 -11.90 19.72 6.92
CA ALA A 454 -12.91 19.87 5.86
C ALA A 454 -12.34 19.55 4.47
N MET A 455 -13.24 19.44 3.52
CA MET A 455 -12.94 19.46 2.08
C MET A 455 -13.60 20.67 1.44
N TYR A 456 -12.84 21.37 0.60
CA TYR A 456 -13.24 22.58 -0.11
C TYR A 456 -13.26 22.33 -1.61
N CYS A 457 -14.31 22.80 -2.29
CA CYS A 457 -14.42 22.88 -3.75
C CYS A 457 -14.39 24.35 -4.16
N ILE A 458 -13.32 24.74 -4.84
CA ILE A 458 -13.01 26.13 -5.18
C ILE A 458 -13.18 26.31 -6.70
N GLY A 459 -13.93 27.33 -7.10
CA GLY A 459 -14.21 27.61 -8.49
C GLY A 459 -15.41 28.53 -8.65
N ASN A 460 -15.82 28.82 -9.87
CA ASN A 460 -17.03 29.54 -10.19
C ASN A 460 -17.62 29.05 -11.52
N GLU A 461 -18.76 29.62 -11.93
CA GLU A 461 -19.43 29.21 -13.18
C GLU A 461 -18.55 29.41 -14.43
N GLU A 462 -17.71 30.45 -14.43
CA GLU A 462 -16.83 30.75 -15.58
C GLU A 462 -15.70 29.72 -15.68
N SER A 463 -15.04 29.38 -14.58
CA SER A 463 -13.99 28.35 -14.55
C SER A 463 -14.53 26.99 -14.94
N VAL A 464 -15.70 26.61 -14.45
CA VAL A 464 -16.38 25.36 -14.81
C VAL A 464 -16.75 25.32 -16.29
N LYS A 465 -17.32 26.41 -16.80
CA LYS A 465 -17.69 26.52 -18.23
C LYS A 465 -16.46 26.45 -19.16
N ALA A 466 -15.38 27.12 -18.77
CA ALA A 466 -14.13 27.11 -19.55
C ALA A 466 -13.55 25.70 -19.71
N ASN A 467 -13.81 24.79 -18.79
CA ASN A 467 -13.28 23.43 -18.76
C ASN A 467 -14.34 22.35 -19.00
N SER A 468 -15.57 22.68 -19.44
CA SER A 468 -16.65 21.71 -19.68
C SER A 468 -16.29 20.60 -20.69
N ASP A 469 -15.52 20.92 -21.69
CA ASP A 469 -15.09 20.00 -22.76
C ASP A 469 -13.62 19.60 -22.65
N HIS A 470 -12.94 20.04 -21.56
CA HIS A 470 -11.53 19.75 -21.37
C HIS A 470 -11.34 18.24 -21.11
N LYS A 471 -10.34 17.64 -21.75
CA LYS A 471 -9.91 16.26 -21.52
C LYS A 471 -8.51 16.26 -20.94
N ALA A 472 -8.32 15.52 -19.87
CA ALA A 472 -6.98 15.35 -19.31
C ALA A 472 -6.04 14.68 -20.33
N ALA A 473 -4.80 15.15 -20.36
CA ALA A 473 -3.76 14.48 -21.15
C ALA A 473 -3.50 13.10 -20.56
N THR A 474 -3.70 12.05 -21.35
CA THR A 474 -3.33 10.70 -20.95
C THR A 474 -1.99 10.37 -21.60
N PRO A 475 -0.96 10.01 -20.85
CA PRO A 475 0.32 9.62 -21.42
C PRO A 475 0.13 8.43 -22.37
N GLU A 476 0.54 8.57 -23.62
CA GLU A 476 0.50 7.46 -24.56
C GLU A 476 1.52 6.39 -24.14
N PRO A 477 1.13 5.10 -24.21
CA PRO A 477 2.07 4.03 -23.99
C PRO A 477 3.13 4.03 -25.10
N PRO A 478 4.39 3.64 -24.79
CA PRO A 478 5.41 3.54 -25.84
C PRO A 478 4.99 2.50 -26.88
N PRO A 479 5.27 2.75 -28.18
CA PRO A 479 4.83 1.87 -29.25
C PRO A 479 5.43 0.47 -29.11
N LEU A 480 4.60 -0.55 -29.37
CA LEU A 480 5.03 -1.96 -29.34
C LEU A 480 5.81 -2.29 -30.65
N THR A 481 7.12 -2.05 -30.62
CA THR A 481 8.00 -2.27 -31.77
C THR A 481 8.71 -3.62 -31.76
N ASP A 482 9.02 -4.16 -30.57
CA ASP A 482 9.64 -5.48 -30.38
C ASP A 482 8.60 -6.49 -29.89
N LYS A 483 8.40 -7.55 -30.68
CA LYS A 483 7.48 -8.67 -30.37
C LYS A 483 8.16 -9.93 -29.89
N ARG A 484 9.48 -9.91 -29.69
CA ARG A 484 10.22 -11.06 -29.15
C ARG A 484 9.91 -11.21 -27.66
N VAL A 485 9.67 -12.44 -27.25
CA VAL A 485 9.50 -12.76 -25.83
C VAL A 485 10.85 -12.64 -25.13
N ALA A 486 10.89 -11.90 -24.04
CA ALA A 486 12.06 -11.69 -23.21
C ALA A 486 11.78 -11.90 -21.71
N GLN A 487 10.52 -11.85 -21.31
CA GLN A 487 10.11 -12.07 -19.92
C GLN A 487 8.78 -12.83 -19.91
N VAL A 488 8.62 -13.68 -18.91
CA VAL A 488 7.46 -14.54 -18.69
C VAL A 488 6.94 -14.32 -17.27
N GLN A 489 5.63 -14.26 -17.10
CA GLN A 489 4.96 -14.26 -15.80
C GLN A 489 3.98 -15.43 -15.77
N ILE A 490 3.98 -16.15 -14.64
CA ILE A 490 2.93 -17.11 -14.31
C ILE A 490 1.96 -16.45 -13.32
N VAL A 491 0.68 -16.51 -13.59
CA VAL A 491 -0.35 -15.79 -12.82
C VAL A 491 -1.43 -16.77 -12.36
N PRO A 492 -1.77 -16.75 -11.07
CA PRO A 492 -1.24 -15.92 -9.98
C PRO A 492 0.20 -16.28 -9.59
N TRP A 493 0.95 -15.30 -9.04
CA TRP A 493 2.31 -15.52 -8.60
C TRP A 493 2.41 -16.17 -7.22
N ASP A 494 1.47 -15.89 -6.32
CA ASP A 494 1.39 -16.47 -4.96
C ASP A 494 -0.07 -16.83 -4.66
N VAL A 495 -0.32 -18.06 -4.17
CA VAL A 495 -1.64 -18.53 -3.80
C VAL A 495 -1.62 -19.32 -2.51
N LEU A 496 -2.74 -19.27 -1.80
CA LEU A 496 -3.03 -20.10 -0.64
C LEU A 496 -4.22 -20.99 -0.98
N LEU A 497 -4.03 -22.31 -0.90
CA LEU A 497 -5.01 -23.32 -1.27
C LEU A 497 -5.33 -24.26 -0.10
N ALA A 498 -6.52 -24.80 -0.10
CA ALA A 498 -6.89 -25.96 0.72
C ALA A 498 -6.38 -27.27 0.07
N PRO A 499 -6.18 -28.35 0.82
CA PRO A 499 -5.87 -29.66 0.28
C PRO A 499 -6.88 -30.12 -0.77
N GLY A 500 -6.37 -30.56 -1.93
CA GLY A 500 -7.20 -31.02 -3.06
C GLY A 500 -7.80 -29.90 -3.92
N GLU A 501 -7.67 -28.67 -3.53
CA GLU A 501 -8.11 -27.50 -4.32
C GLU A 501 -7.32 -27.35 -5.61
N GLU A 502 -7.94 -26.77 -6.62
CA GLU A 502 -7.34 -26.58 -7.94
C GLU A 502 -7.17 -25.09 -8.24
N GLN A 503 -5.98 -24.73 -8.76
CA GLN A 503 -5.66 -23.40 -9.26
C GLN A 503 -5.28 -23.47 -10.72
N LYS A 504 -5.99 -22.72 -11.56
CA LYS A 504 -5.60 -22.56 -12.96
C LYS A 504 -4.61 -21.41 -13.10
N TYR A 505 -3.50 -21.70 -13.79
CA TYR A 505 -2.46 -20.72 -14.09
C TYR A 505 -2.59 -20.21 -15.52
N LYS A 506 -2.28 -18.94 -15.70
CA LYS A 506 -2.08 -18.26 -16.98
C LYS A 506 -0.61 -17.91 -17.13
N VAL A 507 -0.10 -17.90 -18.34
CA VAL A 507 1.27 -17.50 -18.63
C VAL A 507 1.23 -16.27 -19.55
N ARG A 508 1.78 -15.16 -19.06
CA ARG A 508 1.82 -13.87 -19.75
C ARG A 508 3.22 -13.61 -20.29
N LEU A 509 3.28 -13.17 -21.55
CA LEU A 509 4.53 -12.95 -22.26
C LEU A 509 4.78 -11.48 -22.48
N TYR A 510 6.01 -11.05 -22.23
CA TYR A 510 6.44 -9.66 -22.37
C TYR A 510 7.73 -9.57 -23.19
N ASN A 511 7.93 -8.43 -23.86
CA ASN A 511 9.18 -8.12 -24.52
C ASN A 511 10.24 -7.61 -23.52
N ALA A 512 11.43 -7.31 -23.98
CA ALA A 512 12.54 -6.81 -23.16
C ALA A 512 12.20 -5.46 -22.47
N LYS A 513 11.28 -4.68 -23.02
CA LYS A 513 10.84 -3.41 -22.45
C LYS A 513 9.70 -3.53 -21.42
N GLY A 514 9.27 -4.77 -21.12
CA GLY A 514 8.19 -5.03 -20.17
C GLY A 514 6.79 -4.73 -20.74
N GLN A 515 6.66 -4.64 -22.08
CA GLN A 515 5.37 -4.47 -22.73
C GLN A 515 4.70 -5.84 -22.93
N PHE A 516 3.43 -5.92 -22.55
CA PHE A 516 2.64 -7.14 -22.73
C PHE A 516 2.48 -7.50 -24.21
N LEU A 517 2.75 -8.74 -24.56
CA LEU A 517 2.62 -9.26 -25.92
C LEU A 517 1.33 -10.07 -26.12
N ARG A 518 1.13 -11.06 -25.25
CA ARG A 518 -0.01 -12.00 -25.29
C ARG A 518 -0.01 -12.95 -24.10
N GLU A 519 -1.10 -13.61 -23.85
CA GLU A 519 -1.12 -14.84 -23.07
C GLU A 519 -0.60 -16.01 -23.93
N ALA A 520 0.13 -16.91 -23.31
CA ALA A 520 0.59 -18.13 -23.97
C ALA A 520 -0.55 -19.15 -24.03
N ALA A 521 -0.72 -19.80 -25.17
CA ALA A 521 -1.60 -20.96 -25.26
C ALA A 521 -1.03 -22.11 -24.42
N PRO A 522 -1.81 -22.75 -23.52
CA PRO A 522 -1.30 -23.78 -22.60
C PRO A 522 -0.49 -24.90 -23.28
N ASN A 523 -0.88 -25.30 -24.48
CA ASN A 523 -0.19 -26.33 -25.25
C ASN A 523 1.20 -25.91 -25.79
N LYS A 524 1.62 -24.66 -25.55
CA LYS A 524 2.94 -24.13 -25.88
C LYS A 524 3.81 -23.93 -24.65
N VAL A 525 3.26 -24.18 -23.47
CA VAL A 525 3.95 -24.00 -22.20
C VAL A 525 4.33 -25.37 -21.63
N SER A 526 5.56 -25.51 -21.18
CA SER A 526 5.97 -26.65 -20.37
C SER A 526 5.72 -26.30 -18.91
N PHE A 527 4.77 -26.99 -18.27
CA PHE A 527 4.48 -26.84 -16.87
C PHE A 527 5.17 -27.92 -16.03
N GLY A 528 5.58 -27.55 -14.80
CA GLY A 528 6.18 -28.45 -13.81
C GLY A 528 5.84 -28.03 -12.38
N VAL A 529 6.13 -28.92 -11.43
CA VAL A 529 5.97 -28.64 -10.00
C VAL A 529 7.24 -29.03 -9.27
N SER A 530 7.72 -28.18 -8.38
CA SER A 530 8.75 -28.50 -7.39
C SER A 530 8.12 -28.49 -6.01
N GLY A 531 7.94 -29.68 -5.41
CA GLY A 531 7.18 -29.90 -4.19
C GLY A 531 5.94 -30.76 -4.42
N PRO A 532 5.02 -30.82 -3.44
CA PRO A 532 3.85 -31.64 -3.53
C PRO A 532 2.78 -31.09 -4.48
N GLY A 533 1.83 -31.93 -4.87
CA GLY A 533 0.81 -31.60 -5.85
C GLY A 533 1.24 -31.97 -7.28
N ASN A 534 0.38 -31.64 -8.22
CA ASN A 534 0.64 -31.87 -9.65
C ASN A 534 0.01 -30.79 -10.51
N ILE A 535 0.53 -30.60 -11.74
CA ILE A 535 -0.02 -29.64 -12.69
C ILE A 535 -0.34 -30.34 -14.02
N SER A 536 -1.50 -30.05 -14.58
CA SER A 536 -1.89 -30.55 -15.88
C SER A 536 -1.20 -29.78 -17.02
N LYS A 537 -1.28 -30.35 -18.24
CA LYS A 537 -0.79 -29.68 -19.47
C LYS A 537 -1.56 -28.40 -19.80
N GLU A 538 -2.78 -28.28 -19.27
CA GLU A 538 -3.63 -27.10 -19.40
C GLU A 538 -3.30 -26.02 -18.35
N GLY A 539 -2.31 -26.25 -17.48
CA GLY A 539 -1.86 -25.31 -16.44
C GLY A 539 -2.80 -25.29 -15.22
N VAL A 540 -3.47 -26.42 -14.91
CA VAL A 540 -4.26 -26.56 -13.68
C VAL A 540 -3.44 -27.31 -12.65
N TYR A 541 -3.02 -26.59 -11.59
CA TYR A 541 -2.37 -27.19 -10.42
C TYR A 541 -3.43 -27.73 -9.48
N LYS A 542 -3.22 -28.92 -8.97
CA LYS A 542 -4.02 -29.56 -7.93
C LYS A 542 -3.17 -29.74 -6.67
N ALA A 543 -3.61 -29.11 -5.58
CA ALA A 543 -2.97 -29.24 -4.28
C ALA A 543 -3.01 -30.70 -3.78
N PRO A 544 -2.00 -31.17 -3.05
CA PRO A 544 -1.98 -32.51 -2.47
C PRO A 544 -3.11 -32.65 -1.43
N ALA A 545 -3.60 -33.88 -1.25
CA ALA A 545 -4.42 -34.23 -0.09
C ALA A 545 -3.48 -34.41 1.10
N THR A 546 -3.39 -33.39 1.97
CA THR A 546 -2.46 -33.37 3.12
C THR A 546 -3.19 -32.95 4.39
N GLU A 547 -2.75 -33.47 5.53
CA GLU A 547 -3.21 -33.06 6.85
C GLU A 547 -2.30 -32.01 7.49
N LYS A 548 -1.09 -31.81 6.93
CA LYS A 548 -0.13 -30.78 7.37
C LYS A 548 -0.01 -29.70 6.31
N SER A 549 0.31 -28.50 6.75
CA SER A 549 0.61 -27.40 5.83
C SER A 549 1.88 -27.70 5.01
N ASP A 550 1.86 -27.32 3.74
CA ASP A 550 2.92 -27.60 2.79
C ASP A 550 3.09 -26.47 1.76
N THR A 551 4.16 -26.55 0.97
CA THR A 551 4.51 -25.52 -0.01
C THR A 551 4.96 -26.15 -1.33
N ALA A 552 4.62 -25.52 -2.45
CA ALA A 552 5.06 -25.92 -3.77
C ALA A 552 5.45 -24.70 -4.63
N LEU A 553 6.32 -24.93 -5.64
CA LEU A 553 6.56 -24.02 -6.75
C LEU A 553 5.92 -24.61 -8.00
N VAL A 554 5.06 -23.82 -8.64
CA VAL A 554 4.57 -24.10 -9.97
C VAL A 554 5.52 -23.44 -10.96
N LEU A 555 6.08 -24.21 -11.85
CA LEU A 555 7.08 -23.79 -12.83
C LEU A 555 6.44 -23.73 -14.21
N CYS A 556 6.85 -22.76 -15.02
CA CYS A 556 6.52 -22.75 -16.44
C CYS A 556 7.74 -22.37 -17.27
N GLU A 557 7.82 -22.95 -18.48
CA GLU A 557 8.85 -22.63 -19.46
C GLU A 557 8.21 -22.47 -20.83
N ILE A 558 8.56 -21.41 -21.52
CA ILE A 558 8.17 -21.16 -22.92
C ILE A 558 9.28 -20.39 -23.65
N GLU A 559 9.63 -20.82 -24.85
CA GLU A 559 10.67 -20.19 -25.68
C GLU A 559 12.04 -20.11 -24.95
N GLY A 560 12.33 -21.07 -24.03
CA GLY A 560 13.56 -21.10 -23.23
C GLY A 560 13.59 -20.12 -22.05
N ILE A 561 12.48 -19.45 -21.75
CA ILE A 561 12.35 -18.53 -20.61
C ILE A 561 11.44 -19.16 -19.57
N SER A 562 11.89 -19.18 -18.32
CA SER A 562 11.18 -19.80 -17.21
C SER A 562 10.61 -18.75 -16.27
N ALA A 563 9.49 -19.10 -15.62
CA ALA A 563 8.93 -18.37 -14.49
C ALA A 563 8.38 -19.35 -13.45
N GLU A 564 8.21 -18.87 -12.23
CA GLU A 564 7.66 -19.65 -11.12
C GLU A 564 6.57 -18.90 -10.38
N GLY A 565 5.59 -19.66 -9.87
CA GLY A 565 4.55 -19.22 -8.97
C GLY A 565 4.65 -20.00 -7.67
N ARG A 566 4.24 -19.39 -6.55
CA ARG A 566 4.37 -19.96 -5.21
C ARG A 566 3.00 -20.44 -4.72
N VAL A 567 3.00 -21.58 -4.05
CA VAL A 567 1.80 -22.18 -3.48
C VAL A 567 2.02 -22.49 -2.01
N ARG A 568 1.11 -22.06 -1.16
CA ARG A 568 0.92 -22.56 0.20
C ARG A 568 -0.31 -23.41 0.25
N VAL A 569 -0.21 -24.62 0.80
CA VAL A 569 -1.34 -25.51 1.05
C VAL A 569 -1.54 -25.59 2.56
N ILE A 570 -2.72 -25.15 3.03
CA ILE A 570 -3.04 -25.13 4.45
C ILE A 570 -4.33 -25.92 4.68
N PRO A 571 -4.28 -27.00 5.47
CA PRO A 571 -5.46 -27.81 5.76
C PRO A 571 -6.51 -27.02 6.56
N PRO A 572 -7.78 -27.47 6.56
CA PRO A 572 -8.78 -26.89 7.45
C PRO A 572 -8.42 -27.12 8.92
N LEU A 573 -9.02 -26.33 9.80
CA LEU A 573 -8.90 -26.53 11.25
C LEU A 573 -9.41 -27.92 11.67
N PRO A 574 -8.89 -28.51 12.75
CA PRO A 574 -7.95 -27.95 13.73
C PRO A 574 -6.47 -28.08 13.35
N TRP A 575 -5.63 -27.19 13.90
CA TRP A 575 -4.17 -27.29 13.81
C TRP A 575 -3.56 -27.45 15.21
N SER A 576 -2.41 -28.16 15.28
CA SER A 576 -1.61 -28.33 16.49
C SER A 576 -0.13 -28.28 16.13
N TYR A 577 0.65 -27.50 16.90
CA TYR A 577 2.08 -27.32 16.77
C TYR A 577 2.72 -27.46 18.16
N ASP A 578 3.28 -28.63 18.45
CA ASP A 578 4.05 -28.93 19.67
C ASP A 578 5.55 -28.87 19.41
N PHE A 579 5.96 -28.63 18.15
CA PHE A 579 7.34 -28.52 17.69
C PHE A 579 8.22 -29.75 17.93
N GLU A 580 7.64 -30.91 18.28
CA GLU A 580 8.33 -32.17 18.55
C GLU A 580 8.45 -33.06 17.30
N ASP A 581 7.97 -32.64 16.15
CA ASP A 581 7.94 -33.43 14.90
C ASP A 581 9.30 -33.51 14.19
N GLY A 582 10.38 -33.01 14.78
CA GLY A 582 11.73 -33.03 14.26
C GLY A 582 11.99 -31.95 13.19
N ALA A 583 11.14 -30.93 13.11
CA ALA A 583 11.38 -29.77 12.26
C ALA A 583 12.65 -29.05 12.71
N GLU A 584 13.46 -28.56 11.77
CA GLU A 584 14.67 -27.78 12.09
C GLU A 584 14.39 -26.29 12.26
N ASP A 585 13.21 -25.82 11.89
CA ASP A 585 12.86 -24.40 11.88
C ASP A 585 11.33 -24.22 11.92
N VAL A 586 10.91 -22.96 12.12
CA VAL A 586 9.52 -22.52 12.12
C VAL A 586 8.85 -22.90 10.79
N PRO A 587 7.56 -23.30 10.78
CA PRO A 587 6.88 -23.71 9.56
C PRO A 587 7.04 -22.73 8.39
N LEU A 588 7.42 -23.26 7.22
CA LEU A 588 7.72 -22.47 6.02
C LEU A 588 6.50 -21.67 5.50
N THR A 589 5.30 -22.17 5.79
CA THR A 589 4.03 -21.57 5.39
C THR A 589 3.66 -20.33 6.21
N TRP A 590 4.33 -20.08 7.33
CA TRP A 590 3.97 -18.97 8.21
C TRP A 590 4.53 -17.65 7.68
N VAL A 591 3.65 -16.68 7.52
CA VAL A 591 4.02 -15.32 7.09
C VAL A 591 4.70 -14.59 8.24
N GLY A 592 5.92 -14.09 8.03
CA GLY A 592 6.69 -13.39 9.05
C GLY A 592 7.28 -14.28 10.15
N GLY A 593 7.18 -15.61 10.02
CA GLY A 593 7.68 -16.57 11.01
C GLY A 593 9.21 -16.69 11.00
N ARG A 594 9.79 -17.23 9.92
CA ARG A 594 11.19 -17.67 9.86
C ARG A 594 12.27 -16.62 10.11
N VAL A 595 12.03 -15.36 9.89
CA VAL A 595 13.04 -14.31 10.09
C VAL A 595 13.04 -13.78 11.51
N ARG A 596 11.95 -14.00 12.24
CA ARG A 596 11.72 -13.40 13.56
C ARG A 596 11.69 -14.41 14.70
N TYR A 597 11.38 -15.66 14.40
CA TYR A 597 11.29 -16.74 15.36
C TYR A 597 12.32 -17.83 15.02
N VAL A 598 12.83 -18.47 16.05
CA VAL A 598 13.76 -19.60 15.91
C VAL A 598 13.26 -20.77 16.74
N LEU A 599 13.47 -22.00 16.28
CA LEU A 599 13.22 -23.19 17.05
C LEU A 599 14.34 -23.39 18.08
N ARG A 600 13.98 -23.66 19.31
CA ARG A 600 14.91 -23.95 20.41
C ARG A 600 14.52 -25.26 21.09
N LYS A 601 15.49 -25.85 21.78
CA LYS A 601 15.34 -27.03 22.63
C LYS A 601 15.77 -26.70 24.05
N SER A 602 14.96 -27.04 25.02
CA SER A 602 15.29 -26.93 26.46
C SER A 602 16.17 -28.10 26.92
N ASP A 603 16.70 -27.98 28.12
CA ASP A 603 17.58 -29.01 28.74
C ASP A 603 16.84 -30.33 28.98
N ASP A 604 15.56 -30.31 29.21
CA ASP A 604 14.66 -31.47 29.38
C ASP A 604 14.24 -32.11 28.05
N GLY A 605 14.61 -31.48 26.95
CA GLY A 605 14.40 -32.02 25.59
C GLY A 605 13.19 -31.47 24.86
N ASN A 606 12.35 -30.64 25.48
CA ASN A 606 11.17 -30.02 24.90
C ASN A 606 11.56 -28.97 23.83
N HIS A 607 10.84 -28.95 22.72
CA HIS A 607 11.03 -27.98 21.65
C HIS A 607 9.98 -26.88 21.73
N TYR A 608 10.39 -25.66 21.43
CA TYR A 608 9.50 -24.48 21.39
C TYR A 608 10.07 -23.43 20.44
N ILE A 609 9.24 -22.50 19.98
CA ILE A 609 9.71 -21.35 19.22
C ILE A 609 10.03 -20.19 20.15
N ALA A 610 11.10 -19.49 19.88
CA ALA A 610 11.53 -18.31 20.60
C ALA A 610 11.56 -17.09 19.69
N LYS A 611 11.10 -15.95 20.21
CA LYS A 611 11.43 -14.63 19.65
C LYS A 611 12.65 -14.12 20.42
N PRO A 612 13.84 -14.18 19.80
CA PRO A 612 15.06 -13.78 20.47
C PRO A 612 15.09 -12.26 20.71
N THR A 613 15.88 -11.88 21.68
CA THR A 613 16.16 -10.47 21.98
C THR A 613 16.73 -9.76 20.76
N GLU A 614 16.13 -8.64 20.43
CA GLU A 614 16.74 -7.72 19.44
C GLU A 614 17.60 -6.70 20.18
N LEU A 615 18.90 -6.88 20.05
CA LEU A 615 19.87 -5.95 20.63
C LEU A 615 19.82 -4.61 19.88
N PRO A 616 19.94 -3.48 20.60
CA PRO A 616 20.12 -2.20 19.94
C PRO A 616 21.36 -2.29 19.04
N THR A 617 21.21 -1.90 17.78
CA THR A 617 22.29 -1.88 16.83
C THR A 617 23.42 -0.99 17.31
N ARG A 618 24.67 -1.33 16.98
CA ARG A 618 25.86 -0.55 17.37
C ARG A 618 25.71 0.92 16.95
N PRO A 619 26.21 1.89 17.72
CA PRO A 619 26.24 3.30 17.32
C PRO A 619 26.82 3.44 15.90
N GLY A 620 26.08 4.05 14.98
CA GLY A 620 26.46 4.22 13.57
C GLY A 620 26.11 3.06 12.64
N ALA A 621 25.57 1.95 13.14
CA ALA A 621 24.94 0.94 12.28
C ALA A 621 23.52 1.39 11.91
N PRO A 622 23.01 1.02 10.73
CA PRO A 622 21.60 1.24 10.37
C PRO A 622 20.73 0.62 11.46
N THR A 623 19.90 1.45 12.08
CA THR A 623 18.89 0.94 13.01
C THR A 623 17.73 0.43 12.19
N THR A 624 17.68 -0.85 11.92
CA THR A 624 16.46 -1.44 11.40
C THR A 624 15.37 -1.26 12.46
N LYS A 625 14.50 -0.28 12.28
CA LYS A 625 13.30 -0.07 13.10
C LYS A 625 12.30 -1.25 12.99
N LEU A 626 12.71 -2.33 12.34
CA LEU A 626 11.91 -3.49 11.97
C LEU A 626 11.91 -4.59 13.03
N GLY A 627 12.59 -4.37 14.16
CA GLY A 627 13.11 -5.49 14.90
C GLY A 627 12.35 -5.90 16.14
N THR A 628 11.87 -5.00 17.01
CA THR A 628 11.40 -5.41 18.35
C THR A 628 10.01 -6.02 18.29
N ARG A 629 9.10 -5.42 17.52
CA ARG A 629 7.74 -5.92 17.34
C ARG A 629 7.69 -6.95 16.25
N SER A 630 6.95 -8.01 16.46
CA SER A 630 6.73 -9.08 15.51
C SER A 630 5.25 -9.44 15.44
N GLN A 631 4.77 -9.65 14.24
CA GLN A 631 3.49 -10.28 13.96
C GLN A 631 3.75 -11.38 12.96
N MET A 632 3.13 -12.53 13.15
CA MET A 632 3.17 -13.61 12.18
C MET A 632 1.79 -14.24 12.02
N TRP A 633 1.55 -14.84 10.86
CA TRP A 633 0.27 -15.36 10.46
C TRP A 633 0.40 -16.79 9.97
N MET A 634 -0.60 -17.62 10.32
CA MET A 634 -0.53 -19.06 10.09
C MET A 634 -1.45 -19.56 8.97
N GLY A 635 -2.46 -18.78 8.61
CA GLY A 635 -3.50 -19.26 7.71
C GLY A 635 -4.13 -18.19 6.84
N SER A 636 -5.32 -18.49 6.34
CA SER A 636 -6.09 -17.59 5.49
C SER A 636 -6.68 -16.43 6.30
N PRO A 637 -6.65 -15.19 5.77
CA PRO A 637 -7.38 -14.06 6.37
C PRO A 637 -8.90 -14.23 6.33
N LYS A 638 -9.41 -15.23 5.63
CA LYS A 638 -10.85 -15.55 5.55
C LYS A 638 -11.33 -16.51 6.65
N LEU A 639 -10.45 -16.97 7.54
CA LEU A 639 -10.84 -17.81 8.67
C LEU A 639 -11.69 -17.02 9.66
N SER A 640 -12.67 -17.68 10.24
CA SER A 640 -13.66 -17.12 11.15
C SER A 640 -14.13 -18.17 12.16
N ASN A 641 -14.63 -17.72 13.32
CA ASN A 641 -15.26 -18.59 14.32
C ASN A 641 -14.33 -19.71 14.84
N TYR A 642 -13.22 -19.33 15.42
CA TYR A 642 -12.22 -20.26 15.94
C TYR A 642 -11.58 -19.76 17.25
N THR A 643 -10.87 -20.65 17.91
CA THR A 643 -10.11 -20.41 19.14
C THR A 643 -8.63 -20.65 18.88
N VAL A 644 -7.77 -19.73 19.33
CA VAL A 644 -6.31 -19.88 19.37
C VAL A 644 -5.89 -20.10 20.82
N GLN A 645 -5.05 -21.10 21.07
CA GLN A 645 -4.46 -21.36 22.37
C GLN A 645 -2.97 -21.66 22.23
N ALA A 646 -2.15 -21.19 23.17
CA ALA A 646 -0.73 -21.53 23.24
C ALA A 646 -0.21 -21.41 24.67
N ASP A 647 0.89 -22.09 24.94
CA ASP A 647 1.72 -21.87 26.11
C ASP A 647 2.78 -20.83 25.79
N VAL A 648 2.96 -19.84 26.66
CA VAL A 648 3.93 -18.75 26.48
C VAL A 648 4.78 -18.57 27.73
N GLN A 649 6.03 -18.17 27.54
CA GLN A 649 6.92 -17.82 28.64
C GLN A 649 7.62 -16.50 28.33
N LEU A 650 7.63 -15.58 29.31
CA LEU A 650 8.33 -14.31 29.22
C LEU A 650 9.69 -14.43 29.92
N GLN A 651 10.75 -13.95 29.25
CA GLN A 651 12.11 -13.95 29.82
C GLN A 651 12.61 -12.52 29.93
N GLU A 652 13.13 -12.20 31.10
CA GLU A 652 13.85 -10.95 31.32
C GLU A 652 15.05 -10.84 30.39
N GLY A 653 15.26 -9.65 29.87
CA GLY A 653 16.48 -9.37 29.15
C GLY A 653 17.71 -9.42 30.06
N VAL A 654 18.76 -10.06 29.60
CA VAL A 654 20.07 -9.92 30.26
C VAL A 654 20.55 -8.51 29.95
N SER A 655 20.63 -7.65 30.98
CA SER A 655 21.27 -6.34 30.87
C SER A 655 22.75 -6.56 30.48
N GLY A 656 23.01 -6.58 29.14
CA GLY A 656 24.38 -6.57 28.67
C GLY A 656 25.06 -5.28 29.17
N GLU A 657 26.14 -5.40 29.92
CA GLU A 657 26.99 -4.27 30.27
C GLU A 657 27.34 -3.53 28.95
N SER A 658 26.89 -2.29 28.86
CA SER A 658 27.25 -1.38 27.77
C SER A 658 28.76 -1.13 27.84
N THR A 659 29.55 -1.90 27.09
CA THR A 659 30.97 -1.61 26.84
C THR A 659 31.12 -0.53 25.77
N GLY A 660 30.40 0.57 25.89
CA GLY A 660 30.51 1.75 25.04
C GLY A 660 30.95 2.96 25.84
N GLY A 661 32.25 3.29 25.80
CA GLY A 661 32.83 4.49 26.42
C GLY A 661 32.30 5.78 25.80
N GLY A 662 31.13 6.21 26.21
CA GLY A 662 30.58 7.53 25.98
C GLY A 662 30.31 8.16 27.36
N ARG A 663 30.88 9.36 27.65
CA ARG A 663 30.60 10.12 28.84
C ARG A 663 29.11 10.26 29.05
N VAL A 664 28.61 9.60 30.09
CA VAL A 664 27.27 9.80 30.63
C VAL A 664 27.30 11.14 31.40
N PRO A 665 26.37 12.08 31.16
CA PRO A 665 26.21 13.23 32.06
C PRO A 665 25.78 12.72 33.43
N GLU A 666 26.44 13.16 34.49
CA GLU A 666 26.07 12.90 35.87
C GLU A 666 24.68 13.49 36.14
N GLY A 667 23.65 12.61 36.08
CA GLY A 667 22.32 12.84 36.64
C GLY A 667 22.14 12.00 37.90
N PRO A 668 21.15 12.31 38.75
CA PRO A 668 20.90 11.52 39.95
C PRO A 668 20.65 10.05 39.58
N PRO A 669 21.05 9.08 40.45
CA PRO A 669 20.94 7.65 40.13
C PRO A 669 19.49 7.32 39.75
N ALA A 670 19.33 6.79 38.53
CA ALA A 670 18.06 6.29 38.09
C ALA A 670 17.57 5.24 39.07
N ALA A 671 16.29 5.31 39.47
CA ALA A 671 15.63 4.31 40.26
C ALA A 671 15.93 2.92 39.68
N ALA A 672 16.11 1.91 40.54
CA ALA A 672 16.46 0.55 40.19
C ALA A 672 15.73 0.12 38.88
N SER A 673 16.50 -0.37 37.89
CA SER A 673 15.97 -0.74 36.59
C SER A 673 14.78 -1.67 36.79
N ALA A 674 13.59 -1.17 36.43
CA ALA A 674 12.40 -2.01 36.43
C ALA A 674 12.66 -3.18 35.47
N VAL A 675 12.36 -4.38 35.97
CA VAL A 675 12.41 -5.63 35.20
C VAL A 675 11.74 -5.43 33.83
N LYS A 676 12.49 -5.63 32.76
CA LYS A 676 11.95 -5.47 31.41
C LYS A 676 11.48 -6.83 30.88
N LEU A 677 10.22 -7.16 31.14
CA LEU A 677 9.60 -8.30 30.53
C LEU A 677 9.15 -7.93 29.08
N PRO A 678 9.16 -8.88 28.15
CA PRO A 678 8.61 -8.70 26.81
C PRO A 678 7.09 -8.65 26.84
N SER A 679 6.48 -8.39 25.68
CA SER A 679 5.06 -8.65 25.46
C SER A 679 4.90 -9.80 24.48
N VAL A 680 3.94 -10.70 24.74
CA VAL A 680 3.59 -11.82 23.86
C VAL A 680 2.07 -11.95 23.78
N GLY A 681 1.55 -12.32 22.60
CA GLY A 681 0.11 -12.41 22.42
C GLY A 681 -0.33 -13.36 21.31
N LEU A 682 -1.60 -13.73 21.39
CA LEU A 682 -2.34 -14.49 20.39
C LEU A 682 -3.14 -13.54 19.51
N ILE A 683 -3.20 -13.83 18.23
CA ILE A 683 -4.02 -13.08 17.28
C ILE A 683 -5.14 -13.98 16.77
N ASN A 684 -6.38 -13.47 16.77
CA ASN A 684 -7.57 -14.13 16.25
C ASN A 684 -8.50 -13.08 15.60
N SER A 685 -8.80 -13.23 14.32
CA SER A 685 -9.72 -12.34 13.60
C SER A 685 -9.45 -10.85 13.85
N GLY A 686 -8.18 -10.44 13.78
CA GLY A 686 -7.78 -9.03 13.96
C GLY A 686 -7.71 -8.54 15.41
N TYR A 687 -8.10 -9.35 16.41
CA TYR A 687 -7.91 -9.06 17.82
C TYR A 687 -6.60 -9.66 18.31
N THR A 688 -5.88 -8.91 19.16
CA THR A 688 -4.68 -9.39 19.85
C THR A 688 -4.96 -9.48 21.34
N PHE A 689 -4.85 -10.69 21.91
CA PHE A 689 -4.80 -10.91 23.36
C PHE A 689 -3.35 -11.01 23.78
N SER A 690 -2.87 -10.08 24.60
CA SER A 690 -1.46 -9.98 24.95
C SER A 690 -1.22 -9.96 26.45
N LEU A 691 -0.21 -10.70 26.91
CA LEU A 691 0.48 -10.47 28.18
C LEU A 691 1.47 -9.32 27.98
N PHE A 692 1.16 -8.17 28.53
CA PHE A 692 1.92 -6.95 28.36
C PHE A 692 2.88 -6.77 29.54
N GLY A 693 4.09 -7.31 29.38
CA GLY A 693 5.10 -7.36 30.43
C GLY A 693 5.45 -6.00 31.06
N PRO A 694 5.64 -4.91 30.28
CA PRO A 694 5.96 -3.60 30.85
C PRO A 694 4.92 -3.03 31.81
N ASN A 695 3.64 -3.35 31.63
CA ASN A 695 2.54 -2.82 32.43
C ASN A 695 2.00 -3.85 33.45
N GLN A 696 2.47 -5.09 33.42
CA GLN A 696 1.96 -6.18 34.27
C GLN A 696 0.44 -6.33 34.11
N GLU A 697 0.00 -6.57 32.85
CA GLU A 697 -1.41 -6.70 32.53
C GLU A 697 -1.68 -7.71 31.39
N ALA A 698 -2.85 -8.30 31.40
CA ALA A 698 -3.45 -9.02 30.30
C ALA A 698 -4.45 -8.09 29.60
N ARG A 699 -4.38 -7.97 28.26
CA ARG A 699 -5.26 -7.06 27.54
C ARG A 699 -5.65 -7.56 26.15
N ILE A 700 -6.84 -7.17 25.70
CA ILE A 700 -7.29 -7.36 24.32
C ILE A 700 -7.37 -6.02 23.63
N TYR A 701 -6.82 -5.94 22.44
CA TYR A 701 -6.86 -4.76 21.60
C TYR A 701 -6.98 -5.12 20.12
N SER A 702 -7.53 -4.24 19.34
CA SER A 702 -7.56 -4.35 17.87
C SER A 702 -6.47 -3.48 17.21
N TRP A 703 -6.01 -2.41 17.88
CA TRP A 703 -4.94 -1.53 17.42
C TRP A 703 -3.98 -1.20 18.58
N GLY A 704 -2.72 -1.58 18.46
CA GLY A 704 -1.78 -1.70 19.58
C GLY A 704 -0.99 -0.46 20.01
N VAL A 705 -1.08 0.68 19.34
CA VAL A 705 -0.21 1.84 19.61
C VAL A 705 -0.78 2.77 20.66
N ASP A 706 -2.08 2.83 20.77
CA ASP A 706 -2.76 3.74 21.69
C ASP A 706 -3.66 2.96 22.64
N ASN A 707 -3.50 3.18 23.97
CA ASN A 707 -4.35 2.56 24.99
C ASN A 707 -5.85 2.84 24.78
N LYS A 708 -6.21 3.84 23.98
CA LYS A 708 -7.59 4.13 23.60
C LYS A 708 -8.26 3.02 22.77
N ARG A 709 -7.47 2.13 22.20
CA ARG A 709 -7.92 0.97 21.40
C ARG A 709 -7.88 -0.34 22.15
N THR A 710 -7.55 -0.31 23.41
CA THR A 710 -7.69 -1.44 24.33
C THR A 710 -9.18 -1.67 24.56
N LYS A 711 -9.66 -2.84 24.19
CA LYS A 711 -11.06 -3.23 24.34
C LYS A 711 -11.37 -3.74 25.74
N ALA A 712 -10.41 -4.48 26.36
CA ALA A 712 -10.48 -4.97 27.72
C ALA A 712 -9.07 -5.17 28.28
N ALA A 713 -8.87 -4.91 29.56
CA ALA A 713 -7.60 -5.14 30.25
C ALA A 713 -7.81 -5.48 31.72
N GLU A 714 -6.92 -6.32 32.28
CA GLU A 714 -6.88 -6.69 33.71
C GLU A 714 -5.43 -6.71 34.19
N ALA A 715 -5.19 -6.13 35.34
CA ALA A 715 -3.87 -6.17 35.99
C ALA A 715 -3.51 -7.61 36.38
N MET A 716 -2.30 -8.04 36.01
CA MET A 716 -1.83 -9.40 36.24
C MET A 716 -0.33 -9.38 36.54
N GLU A 717 0.08 -9.98 37.67
CA GLU A 717 1.48 -10.18 38.00
C GLU A 717 2.10 -11.23 37.07
N LEU A 718 3.02 -10.78 36.22
CA LEU A 718 3.76 -11.60 35.26
C LEU A 718 5.17 -11.85 35.78
N THR A 719 5.57 -13.12 35.84
CA THR A 719 6.87 -13.54 36.39
C THR A 719 7.74 -14.08 35.25
N SER A 720 9.01 -13.66 35.20
CA SER A 720 10.02 -14.18 34.28
C SER A 720 10.21 -15.69 34.48
N GLY A 721 10.31 -16.44 33.39
CA GLY A 721 10.53 -17.87 33.38
C GLY A 721 9.32 -18.75 33.72
N VAL A 722 8.17 -18.16 34.03
CA VAL A 722 6.92 -18.89 34.28
C VAL A 722 6.21 -19.13 32.94
N TRP A 723 5.78 -20.37 32.70
CA TRP A 723 4.92 -20.72 31.55
C TRP A 723 3.45 -20.42 31.88
N TYR A 724 2.81 -19.67 31.00
CA TYR A 724 1.37 -19.37 31.05
C TYR A 724 0.67 -19.99 29.86
N SER A 725 -0.48 -20.61 30.06
CA SER A 725 -1.39 -20.99 28.97
C SER A 725 -2.32 -19.82 28.67
N MET A 726 -2.43 -19.47 27.39
CA MET A 726 -3.31 -18.40 26.89
C MET A 726 -4.34 -18.97 25.95
N LYS A 727 -5.55 -18.46 26.00
CA LYS A 727 -6.64 -18.83 25.08
C LYS A 727 -7.40 -17.58 24.62
N LEU A 728 -7.57 -17.43 23.32
CA LEU A 728 -8.35 -16.36 22.68
C LEU A 728 -9.41 -16.95 21.77
N LYS A 729 -10.67 -16.73 22.10
CA LYS A 729 -11.84 -17.16 21.34
C LYS A 729 -12.57 -15.97 20.75
N VAL A 730 -12.90 -16.04 19.45
CA VAL A 730 -13.70 -15.03 18.78
C VAL A 730 -14.90 -15.74 18.12
N THR A 731 -16.10 -15.33 18.50
CA THR A 731 -17.36 -15.89 18.00
C THR A 731 -18.12 -14.78 17.28
N PRO A 732 -18.13 -14.77 15.93
CA PRO A 732 -18.88 -13.79 15.16
C PRO A 732 -20.38 -14.08 15.22
N ASN A 733 -21.17 -13.02 15.36
CA ASN A 733 -22.61 -13.05 15.18
C ASN A 733 -23.00 -12.17 13.99
N ALA A 734 -23.14 -12.81 12.83
CA ALA A 734 -23.43 -12.10 11.58
C ALA A 734 -24.80 -11.41 11.55
N GLU A 735 -25.80 -11.96 12.28
CA GLU A 735 -27.13 -11.36 12.34
C GLU A 735 -27.13 -10.04 13.09
N LYS A 736 -26.45 -9.99 14.22
CA LYS A 736 -26.28 -8.78 15.03
C LYS A 736 -25.15 -7.89 14.55
N LYS A 737 -24.29 -8.37 13.65
CA LYS A 737 -23.05 -7.70 13.21
C LYS A 737 -22.11 -7.37 14.37
N VAL A 738 -21.97 -8.27 15.33
CA VAL A 738 -21.09 -8.14 16.49
C VAL A 738 -20.16 -9.36 16.57
N ALA A 739 -19.07 -9.24 17.32
CA ALA A 739 -18.24 -10.37 17.72
C ALA A 739 -18.18 -10.46 19.25
N ILE A 740 -18.33 -11.67 19.79
CA ILE A 740 -18.04 -11.97 21.19
C ILE A 740 -16.57 -12.39 21.27
N VAL A 741 -15.76 -11.62 22.01
CA VAL A 741 -14.34 -11.84 22.19
C VAL A 741 -14.09 -12.25 23.62
N GLN A 742 -13.51 -13.43 23.80
CA GLN A 742 -13.26 -14.03 25.11
C GLN A 742 -11.79 -14.45 25.20
N ALA A 743 -11.13 -14.11 26.29
CA ALA A 743 -9.75 -14.50 26.53
C ALA A 743 -9.52 -14.91 27.98
N LYS A 744 -8.63 -15.88 28.20
CA LYS A 744 -8.16 -16.27 29.52
C LYS A 744 -6.70 -16.69 29.51
N VAL A 745 -6.09 -16.54 30.68
CA VAL A 745 -4.70 -16.89 30.94
C VAL A 745 -4.58 -17.52 32.30
N TRP A 746 -3.72 -18.51 32.43
CA TRP A 746 -3.44 -19.20 33.70
C TRP A 746 -2.02 -19.80 33.69
N PRO A 747 -1.39 -20.03 34.85
CA PRO A 747 -0.13 -20.78 34.91
C PRO A 747 -0.31 -22.18 34.27
N ARG A 748 0.58 -22.56 33.36
CA ARG A 748 0.49 -23.82 32.58
C ARG A 748 0.26 -25.06 33.43
N ASP A 749 0.91 -25.13 34.62
CA ASP A 749 0.82 -26.28 35.51
C ASP A 749 -0.45 -26.30 36.38
N SER A 750 -1.35 -25.32 36.16
CA SER A 750 -2.63 -25.24 36.86
C SER A 750 -3.78 -25.69 35.97
N ALA A 751 -4.92 -26.03 36.56
CA ALA A 751 -6.12 -26.34 35.80
C ALA A 751 -6.63 -25.10 35.07
N GLU A 752 -7.14 -25.29 33.85
CA GLU A 752 -7.80 -24.23 33.09
C GLU A 752 -8.99 -23.65 33.88
N PRO A 753 -9.02 -22.30 34.12
CA PRO A 753 -10.14 -21.69 34.84
C PRO A 753 -11.44 -21.80 34.06
N ALA A 754 -12.56 -21.96 34.79
CA ALA A 754 -13.89 -22.01 34.15
C ALA A 754 -14.29 -20.66 33.56
N GLU A 755 -13.97 -19.59 34.29
CA GLU A 755 -14.33 -18.22 33.88
C GLU A 755 -13.31 -17.64 32.89
N TRP A 756 -13.78 -16.73 32.06
CA TRP A 756 -12.93 -15.93 31.18
C TRP A 756 -12.27 -14.80 31.96
N THR A 757 -10.99 -14.55 31.75
CA THR A 757 -10.27 -13.40 32.30
C THR A 757 -10.79 -12.09 31.74
N LEU A 758 -11.00 -12.06 30.43
CA LEU A 758 -11.51 -10.89 29.70
C LEU A 758 -12.61 -11.33 28.74
N GLU A 759 -13.69 -10.57 28.67
CA GLU A 759 -14.82 -10.80 27.77
C GLU A 759 -15.49 -9.49 27.37
N PHE A 760 -15.82 -9.31 26.10
CA PHE A 760 -16.63 -8.19 25.63
C PHE A 760 -17.34 -8.52 24.31
N GLU A 761 -18.40 -7.75 23.99
CA GLU A 761 -19.06 -7.74 22.70
C GLU A 761 -18.61 -6.52 21.91
N ASP A 762 -18.05 -6.73 20.69
CA ASP A 762 -17.60 -5.64 19.84
C ASP A 762 -18.68 -5.30 18.79
N GLU A 763 -19.15 -4.06 18.82
CA GLU A 763 -20.16 -3.54 17.90
C GLU A 763 -19.59 -3.08 16.55
N ALA A 764 -18.26 -2.91 16.45
CA ALA A 764 -17.54 -2.65 15.21
C ALA A 764 -16.55 -3.80 14.91
N PRO A 765 -17.04 -5.05 14.77
CA PRO A 765 -16.23 -6.23 14.84
C PRO A 765 -15.37 -6.45 13.61
N GLN A 766 -14.22 -7.13 13.81
CA GLN A 766 -13.55 -7.89 12.79
C GLN A 766 -14.11 -9.32 12.83
N LEU A 767 -14.74 -9.77 11.73
CA LEU A 767 -15.45 -11.05 11.70
C LEU A 767 -14.62 -12.21 11.15
N GLN A 768 -13.48 -11.91 10.53
CA GLN A 768 -12.56 -12.87 9.94
C GLN A 768 -11.12 -12.38 10.06
N GLY A 769 -10.17 -13.27 9.96
CA GLY A 769 -8.75 -12.98 9.98
C GLY A 769 -7.92 -14.25 10.17
N SER A 770 -6.63 -14.18 9.87
CA SER A 770 -5.69 -15.26 10.08
C SER A 770 -5.34 -15.40 11.57
N PRO A 771 -5.25 -16.62 12.12
CA PRO A 771 -4.62 -16.80 13.42
C PRO A 771 -3.14 -16.45 13.36
N GLY A 772 -2.60 -15.92 14.46
CA GLY A 772 -1.22 -15.50 14.50
C GLY A 772 -0.66 -15.30 15.89
N LEU A 773 0.60 -14.88 15.94
CA LEU A 773 1.30 -14.49 17.16
C LEU A 773 1.74 -13.03 17.08
N PHE A 774 1.67 -12.35 18.19
CA PHE A 774 2.22 -11.03 18.41
C PHE A 774 3.37 -11.09 19.42
N GLY A 775 4.37 -10.25 19.25
CA GLY A 775 5.41 -10.07 20.26
C GLY A 775 6.13 -8.75 20.16
N ASP A 776 6.61 -8.26 21.30
CA ASP A 776 7.56 -7.17 21.42
C ASP A 776 8.67 -7.59 22.40
N ALA A 777 9.85 -7.89 21.85
CA ALA A 777 10.99 -8.47 22.55
C ALA A 777 12.19 -7.50 22.59
N LYS A 778 11.95 -6.23 22.85
CA LYS A 778 13.01 -5.23 23.03
C LYS A 778 13.79 -5.49 24.31
N GLU A 779 15.07 -5.83 24.19
CA GLU A 779 15.96 -6.14 25.31
C GLU A 779 15.45 -7.30 26.19
N ALA A 780 14.62 -8.18 25.67
CA ALA A 780 14.00 -9.31 26.34
C ALA A 780 13.68 -10.39 25.30
N GLU A 781 13.26 -11.56 25.68
CA GLU A 781 12.80 -12.61 24.79
C GLU A 781 11.56 -13.33 25.32
N PHE A 782 10.83 -14.02 24.46
CA PHE A 782 9.72 -14.88 24.86
C PHE A 782 9.71 -16.18 24.07
N PHE A 783 9.04 -17.18 24.63
CA PHE A 783 8.91 -18.51 24.08
C PHE A 783 7.44 -18.84 23.89
N VAL A 784 7.15 -19.68 22.87
CA VAL A 784 5.79 -20.18 22.59
C VAL A 784 5.86 -21.67 22.29
N ASP A 785 4.93 -22.41 22.88
CA ASP A 785 4.82 -23.85 22.76
C ASP A 785 3.34 -24.28 22.72
N ASN A 786 3.05 -25.53 22.35
CA ASN A 786 1.70 -26.13 22.35
C ASN A 786 0.64 -25.25 21.67
N LEU A 787 0.98 -24.68 20.53
CA LEU A 787 0.09 -23.80 19.78
C LEU A 787 -0.99 -24.58 19.08
N THR A 788 -2.26 -24.29 19.36
CA THR A 788 -3.42 -24.91 18.73
C THR A 788 -4.39 -23.88 18.17
N VAL A 789 -5.04 -24.24 17.06
CA VAL A 789 -6.13 -23.46 16.46
C VAL A 789 -7.29 -24.43 16.21
N THR A 790 -8.43 -24.20 16.87
CA THR A 790 -9.59 -25.10 16.81
C THR A 790 -10.86 -24.37 16.38
N PRO A 791 -11.77 -24.97 15.59
CA PRO A 791 -13.09 -24.39 15.36
C PRO A 791 -13.85 -24.24 16.70
N ASN A 792 -14.70 -23.22 16.79
CA ASN A 792 -15.55 -23.00 17.99
C ASN A 792 -16.76 -23.94 18.02
#